data_2497740b3709907e26061683efe182b1
#
_entry.id   2497740b3709907e26061683efe182b1
#
_cell.length_a   1.000
_cell.length_b   1.000
_cell.length_c   1.000
_cell.angle_alpha   90.00
_cell.angle_beta   90.00
_cell.angle_gamma   90.00
#
_symmetry.space_group_name_H-M   'P 1'
#
loop_
_entity.id
_entity.type
_entity.pdbx_description
1 polymer ?
#
loop_
_entity_poly.entity_id
_entity_poly.type
_entity_poly.pdbx_seq_one_letter_code
_entity_poly.pdbx_strand_id
1 'polypeptide(L)'
;MDSRTEYVLLWMLLFSTSTAIKLDENGYVDIIIAIGSRVPQDDTLIEKSKEMVTEGSYYLYDALDEKVYFRDVTILVPPQWNSKDFIKARTESFEKAQIKIDYASSANDVEPYTKQYGECGAEGEYIHFTPQYLLNDFFIELYGSRGRVFVHEWAHLRWGVYDEYSVENTFYYSNGRIEPTRCSKNLEGQFYEVTAGGSLQQCRTDQETSLPTQGCLFFPDRNQIANSSIMFLPSLDPVTAFCHESEHNYDAPNMQNQICGKATWTVIFEDSVDKEALRSLKPPETPPPPPSFKIVQRKQRVVCLILDVSGSMRGSRILLQEQAATHFLRNYIEDQASVGIVTFSTRASVLSHLTTIDSDTTRENLIKRLPKVADGATNMCLGLALGLEVLQEDNFDVLGDEIIFLTDGQATDKFEDCAPTGIQSGAIISTLAFSKSASEALTQMAELTGGRFIIANDDLTSNQLMDAFASLTLSTGDYTKEPVQLESIGARTSDWFNGTVSVDQTVGNKTSFVIIYERSFPSVYIQSPSGLIYTQTNMNHDGSLKTVTLNVPGTAEPGDWEYSIQTTTLQALTITVTSQASQADVPPIIVKTHMNQQFSDGTKPMLVFAEVSQNYRPVINADVWATLESETGSTHTLQLLDNGAGADAIKDDGIYSRYFTKIENGRSSLKVRVKNQDGQARFAAPKKSGAPYVPGYVENGVVQLNPPKPPVSEEPLEVGSFTRTATGESFVVTLSGTTPPNFPPNRITDLSAEIQEDTVLLSWTAPGEDLDQGTAKSYEIRWSFDLDMLRESFSNGHVVNTAAVSPQEAGSVEQHSFNLSFPIQNGTTLFFAAQSEDEQNFKSRTSNIARVSKILPAPKPPGISNPGMNLTVLVISVCVVTMAVCFIVAVTTWAVKRRKISAESKVALTV
;
A
#
# COMPACT_ATOMS: atom_id res chain seq x y z
N MET A 1 -26.72 -29.88 -18.54
CA MET A 1 -25.43 -29.42 -18.03
C MET A 1 -24.44 -30.48 -18.40
N ASP A 2 -23.43 -30.10 -19.14
CA ASP A 2 -22.50 -31.03 -19.80
C ASP A 2 -21.44 -31.47 -18.78
N SER A 3 -21.08 -32.77 -18.77
CA SER A 3 -20.15 -33.35 -17.81
C SER A 3 -18.77 -32.64 -17.80
N ARG A 4 -18.47 -31.92 -18.85
CA ARG A 4 -17.24 -31.08 -18.94
C ARG A 4 -17.30 -29.86 -18.02
N THR A 5 -18.47 -29.26 -17.80
CA THR A 5 -18.63 -28.10 -16.91
C THR A 5 -18.54 -28.51 -15.44
N GLU A 6 -18.95 -29.70 -15.08
CA GLU A 6 -18.81 -30.24 -13.73
C GLU A 6 -17.34 -30.60 -13.42
N TYR A 7 -16.58 -31.11 -14.39
CA TYR A 7 -15.13 -31.34 -14.19
C TYR A 7 -14.34 -30.05 -14.06
N VAL A 8 -14.69 -29.01 -14.80
CA VAL A 8 -14.02 -27.69 -14.70
C VAL A 8 -14.35 -27.02 -13.36
N LEU A 9 -15.62 -27.09 -12.90
CA LEU A 9 -16.02 -26.60 -11.58
C LEU A 9 -15.41 -27.41 -10.42
N LEU A 10 -15.30 -28.74 -10.56
CA LEU A 10 -14.66 -29.60 -9.57
C LEU A 10 -13.13 -29.38 -9.55
N TRP A 11 -12.51 -29.05 -10.69
CA TRP A 11 -11.10 -28.65 -10.79
C TRP A 11 -10.85 -27.25 -10.20
N MET A 12 -11.75 -26.30 -10.39
CA MET A 12 -11.66 -24.97 -9.75
C MET A 12 -11.78 -25.04 -8.21
N LEU A 13 -12.49 -26.02 -7.67
CA LEU A 13 -12.63 -26.24 -6.22
C LEU A 13 -11.44 -26.99 -5.60
N LEU A 14 -10.62 -27.68 -6.40
CA LEU A 14 -9.52 -28.51 -5.89
C LEU A 14 -8.12 -27.88 -5.98
N PHE A 15 -7.93 -26.75 -6.71
CA PHE A 15 -6.61 -26.15 -6.89
C PHE A 15 -6.66 -24.60 -6.91
N SER A 16 -7.21 -24.00 -5.85
CA SER A 16 -6.82 -22.63 -5.53
C SER A 16 -5.43 -22.65 -4.91
N THR A 17 -4.40 -22.68 -5.75
CA THR A 17 -3.01 -22.43 -5.32
C THR A 17 -2.69 -20.94 -5.37
N SER A 18 -3.58 -20.12 -4.86
CA SER A 18 -3.18 -18.77 -4.49
C SER A 18 -2.24 -18.90 -3.28
N THR A 19 -1.23 -18.06 -3.18
CA THR A 19 -0.38 -17.90 -2.00
C THR A 19 -1.16 -17.32 -0.82
N ALA A 20 -2.48 -17.28 -0.89
CA ALA A 20 -3.38 -16.82 0.14
C ALA A 20 -3.44 -17.85 1.27
N ILE A 21 -3.45 -17.36 2.49
CA ILE A 21 -3.74 -18.14 3.69
C ILE A 21 -5.04 -18.92 3.49
N LYS A 22 -5.01 -20.21 3.80
CA LYS A 22 -6.20 -21.07 3.71
C LYS A 22 -6.60 -21.56 5.08
N LEU A 23 -7.89 -21.60 5.30
CA LEU A 23 -8.49 -22.33 6.41
C LEU A 23 -8.91 -23.72 5.91
N ASP A 24 -8.09 -24.73 6.24
CA ASP A 24 -8.31 -26.12 5.86
C ASP A 24 -8.75 -26.90 7.10
N GLU A 25 -10.01 -27.35 7.10
CA GLU A 25 -10.70 -27.85 8.30
C GLU A 25 -10.65 -26.79 9.41
N ASN A 26 -10.00 -27.10 10.54
CA ASN A 26 -9.83 -26.20 11.68
C ASN A 26 -8.46 -25.51 11.72
N GLY A 27 -7.55 -25.76 10.75
CA GLY A 27 -6.19 -25.26 10.75
C GLY A 27 -5.90 -24.22 9.66
N TYR A 28 -5.30 -23.08 10.05
CA TYR A 28 -4.73 -22.18 9.08
C TYR A 28 -3.43 -22.74 8.51
N VAL A 29 -3.32 -22.80 7.19
CA VAL A 29 -2.18 -23.33 6.42
C VAL A 29 -1.68 -22.29 5.40
N ASP A 30 -0.53 -22.60 4.77
CA ASP A 30 0.11 -21.73 3.79
C ASP A 30 0.56 -20.37 4.35
N ILE A 31 0.80 -20.29 5.67
CA ILE A 31 1.31 -19.09 6.33
C ILE A 31 2.81 -18.95 6.07
N ILE A 32 3.24 -17.79 5.56
CA ILE A 32 4.64 -17.50 5.28
C ILE A 32 5.14 -16.39 6.18
N ILE A 33 6.18 -16.67 6.98
CA ILE A 33 6.98 -15.69 7.72
C ILE A 33 8.27 -15.50 6.95
N ALA A 34 8.58 -14.28 6.47
CA ALA A 34 9.82 -14.01 5.76
C ALA A 34 10.73 -13.07 6.55
N ILE A 35 12.00 -13.45 6.67
CA ILE A 35 13.04 -12.62 7.27
C ILE A 35 13.72 -11.83 6.13
N GLY A 36 13.81 -10.50 6.30
CA GLY A 36 14.41 -9.60 5.31
C GLY A 36 15.90 -9.85 5.11
N SER A 37 16.38 -9.69 3.87
CA SER A 37 17.78 -10.02 3.52
C SER A 37 18.82 -9.10 4.18
N ARG A 38 18.42 -7.95 4.76
CA ARG A 38 19.30 -7.10 5.57
C ARG A 38 19.50 -7.59 7.01
N VAL A 39 18.70 -8.55 7.45
CA VAL A 39 18.77 -9.11 8.82
C VAL A 39 19.94 -10.08 8.89
N PRO A 40 20.91 -9.89 9.81
CA PRO A 40 22.02 -10.82 10.01
C PRO A 40 21.51 -12.18 10.47
N GLN A 41 22.30 -13.23 10.22
CA GLN A 41 21.94 -14.56 10.68
C GLN A 41 21.88 -14.61 12.21
N ASP A 42 20.71 -14.99 12.70
CA ASP A 42 20.46 -15.29 14.12
C ASP A 42 19.42 -16.41 14.24
N ASP A 43 19.87 -17.59 14.56
CA ASP A 43 18.99 -18.76 14.68
C ASP A 43 17.98 -18.61 15.83
N THR A 44 18.27 -17.75 16.82
CA THR A 44 17.34 -17.42 17.92
C THR A 44 16.08 -16.75 17.37
N LEU A 45 16.20 -15.98 16.29
CA LEU A 45 15.06 -15.32 15.64
C LEU A 45 14.06 -16.34 15.08
N ILE A 46 14.56 -17.44 14.51
CA ILE A 46 13.72 -18.55 14.05
C ILE A 46 12.95 -19.17 15.22
N GLU A 47 13.65 -19.45 16.33
CA GLU A 47 13.02 -20.07 17.49
C GLU A 47 12.00 -19.12 18.14
N LYS A 48 12.31 -17.83 18.26
CA LYS A 48 11.35 -16.83 18.77
C LYS A 48 10.12 -16.68 17.88
N SER A 49 10.27 -16.80 16.56
CA SER A 49 9.13 -16.83 15.64
C SER A 49 8.25 -18.06 15.84
N LYS A 50 8.85 -19.23 16.03
CA LYS A 50 8.12 -20.47 16.35
C LYS A 50 7.39 -20.38 17.70
N GLU A 51 8.06 -19.86 18.75
CA GLU A 51 7.45 -19.63 20.05
C GLU A 51 6.24 -18.72 19.94
N MET A 52 6.36 -17.59 19.24
CA MET A 52 5.29 -16.62 19.01
C MET A 52 4.06 -17.25 18.34
N VAL A 53 4.27 -17.98 17.24
CA VAL A 53 3.17 -18.65 16.53
C VAL A 53 2.54 -19.76 17.36
N THR A 54 3.34 -20.52 18.09
CA THR A 54 2.85 -21.62 18.94
C THR A 54 1.98 -21.07 20.08
N GLU A 55 2.42 -20.03 20.77
CA GLU A 55 1.64 -19.35 21.80
C GLU A 55 0.37 -18.73 21.20
N GLY A 56 0.52 -18.04 20.06
CA GLY A 56 -0.60 -17.44 19.34
C GLY A 56 -1.63 -18.46 18.87
N SER A 57 -1.20 -19.68 18.52
CA SER A 57 -2.11 -20.76 18.10
C SER A 57 -3.06 -21.19 19.22
N TYR A 58 -2.56 -21.34 20.44
CA TYR A 58 -3.40 -21.66 21.59
C TYR A 58 -4.33 -20.50 21.96
N TYR A 59 -3.80 -19.27 21.93
CA TYR A 59 -4.59 -18.08 22.22
C TYR A 59 -5.72 -17.85 21.19
N LEU A 60 -5.42 -18.09 19.90
CA LEU A 60 -6.41 -18.02 18.83
C LEU A 60 -7.50 -19.08 18.99
N TYR A 61 -7.10 -20.28 19.38
CA TYR A 61 -8.03 -21.38 19.62
C TYR A 61 -9.03 -21.05 20.73
N ASP A 62 -8.54 -20.52 21.86
CA ASP A 62 -9.41 -20.05 22.95
C ASP A 62 -10.30 -18.87 22.50
N ALA A 63 -9.75 -17.92 21.72
CA ALA A 63 -10.43 -16.70 21.31
C ALA A 63 -11.60 -16.92 20.33
N LEU A 64 -11.61 -18.03 19.62
CA LEU A 64 -12.64 -18.37 18.62
C LEU A 64 -13.43 -19.65 18.98
N ASP A 65 -13.80 -19.81 20.26
CA ASP A 65 -14.62 -20.91 20.74
C ASP A 65 -14.07 -22.30 20.35
N GLU A 66 -12.78 -22.48 20.46
CA GLU A 66 -12.04 -23.73 20.17
C GLU A 66 -12.18 -24.21 18.71
N LYS A 67 -12.41 -23.29 17.75
CA LYS A 67 -12.69 -23.67 16.35
C LYS A 67 -11.46 -23.69 15.45
N VAL A 68 -10.51 -22.78 15.62
CA VAL A 68 -9.39 -22.62 14.68
C VAL A 68 -8.04 -22.42 15.36
N TYR A 69 -6.97 -22.83 14.69
CA TYR A 69 -5.59 -22.74 15.16
C TYR A 69 -4.61 -22.59 13.99
N PHE A 70 -3.36 -22.23 14.25
CA PHE A 70 -2.30 -22.23 13.24
C PHE A 70 -1.74 -23.65 13.08
N ARG A 71 -1.76 -24.18 11.86
CA ARG A 71 -1.35 -25.56 11.58
C ARG A 71 -0.01 -25.67 10.87
N ASP A 72 0.14 -25.00 9.71
CA ASP A 72 1.34 -25.12 8.88
C ASP A 72 1.92 -23.75 8.57
N VAL A 73 3.18 -23.55 8.99
CA VAL A 73 3.90 -22.29 8.86
C VAL A 73 5.25 -22.48 8.18
N THR A 74 5.51 -21.71 7.13
CA THR A 74 6.79 -21.70 6.44
C THR A 74 7.59 -20.47 6.84
N ILE A 75 8.84 -20.66 7.29
CA ILE A 75 9.77 -19.58 7.61
C ILE A 75 10.78 -19.46 6.45
N LEU A 76 10.72 -18.37 5.72
CA LEU A 76 11.65 -18.03 4.65
C LEU A 76 12.82 -17.24 5.23
N VAL A 77 14.02 -17.79 5.13
CA VAL A 77 15.25 -17.15 5.61
C VAL A 77 16.02 -16.48 4.47
N PRO A 78 16.84 -15.44 4.76
CA PRO A 78 17.64 -14.74 3.77
C PRO A 78 18.63 -15.65 3.01
N PRO A 79 18.91 -15.35 1.73
CA PRO A 79 19.81 -16.16 0.91
C PRO A 79 21.25 -16.29 1.45
N GLN A 80 21.73 -15.30 2.20
CA GLN A 80 23.09 -15.28 2.78
C GLN A 80 23.22 -16.07 4.10
N TRP A 81 22.11 -16.54 4.68
CA TRP A 81 22.18 -17.37 5.88
C TRP A 81 22.69 -18.77 5.54
N ASN A 82 23.56 -19.31 6.35
CA ASN A 82 24.20 -20.59 6.09
C ASN A 82 23.65 -21.68 7.01
N SER A 83 22.98 -22.67 6.44
CA SER A 83 22.65 -23.93 7.08
C SER A 83 22.52 -25.04 6.05
N LYS A 84 22.84 -26.27 6.45
CA LYS A 84 22.64 -27.46 5.59
C LYS A 84 21.20 -27.98 5.67
N ASP A 85 20.43 -27.51 6.63
CA ASP A 85 19.10 -28.03 6.93
C ASP A 85 17.97 -27.20 6.28
N PHE A 86 18.31 -26.08 5.62
CA PHE A 86 17.33 -25.27 4.91
C PHE A 86 16.89 -25.91 3.60
N ILE A 87 15.59 -26.03 3.41
CA ILE A 87 14.98 -26.58 2.20
C ILE A 87 14.95 -25.49 1.11
N LYS A 88 15.09 -25.83 -0.16
CA LYS A 88 14.92 -24.88 -1.28
C LYS A 88 13.49 -24.34 -1.25
N ALA A 89 13.34 -23.00 -1.22
CA ALA A 89 12.05 -22.33 -1.36
C ALA A 89 11.46 -22.63 -2.74
N ARG A 90 10.14 -22.73 -2.81
CA ARG A 90 9.42 -23.02 -4.06
C ARG A 90 8.81 -21.74 -4.63
N THR A 91 7.68 -21.34 -4.07
CA THR A 91 6.94 -20.13 -4.46
C THR A 91 7.02 -19.05 -3.37
N GLU A 92 7.60 -19.40 -2.22
CA GLU A 92 7.75 -18.50 -1.09
C GLU A 92 8.72 -17.37 -1.43
N SER A 93 8.32 -16.14 -1.20
CA SER A 93 9.13 -14.94 -1.42
C SER A 93 8.85 -13.90 -0.34
N PHE A 94 9.76 -12.95 -0.16
CA PHE A 94 9.58 -11.86 0.79
C PHE A 94 8.35 -10.98 0.43
N GLU A 95 8.10 -10.79 -0.86
CA GLU A 95 6.95 -10.01 -1.33
C GLU A 95 5.62 -10.67 -0.96
N LYS A 96 5.52 -11.99 -1.13
CA LYS A 96 4.31 -12.79 -0.88
C LYS A 96 4.08 -13.16 0.59
N ALA A 97 5.06 -12.88 1.46
CA ALA A 97 4.97 -13.24 2.87
C ALA A 97 3.92 -12.38 3.59
N GLN A 98 3.03 -13.04 4.29
CA GLN A 98 2.02 -12.40 5.14
C GLN A 98 2.62 -11.83 6.43
N ILE A 99 3.73 -12.39 6.89
CA ILE A 99 4.44 -11.89 8.08
C ILE A 99 5.88 -11.57 7.65
N LYS A 100 6.27 -10.31 7.83
CA LYS A 100 7.60 -9.80 7.46
C LYS A 100 8.39 -9.41 8.69
N ILE A 101 9.60 -9.96 8.81
CA ILE A 101 10.54 -9.64 9.88
C ILE A 101 11.69 -8.85 9.26
N ASP A 102 11.70 -7.55 9.45
CA ASP A 102 12.72 -6.65 8.88
C ASP A 102 12.91 -5.42 9.78
N TYR A 103 13.95 -4.65 9.50
CA TYR A 103 14.20 -3.41 10.23
C TYR A 103 13.18 -2.33 9.87
N ALA A 104 12.71 -1.62 10.88
CA ALA A 104 11.91 -0.41 10.68
C ALA A 104 12.76 0.76 10.17
N SER A 105 12.08 1.84 9.77
CA SER A 105 12.73 3.09 9.32
C SER A 105 13.57 3.78 10.40
N SER A 106 13.23 3.56 11.67
CA SER A 106 13.93 4.10 12.84
C SER A 106 14.20 2.98 13.85
N ALA A 107 15.36 3.02 14.50
CA ALA A 107 15.73 2.03 15.51
C ALA A 107 14.78 2.00 16.73
N ASN A 108 14.05 3.08 16.99
CA ASN A 108 13.08 3.18 18.07
C ASN A 108 11.66 2.77 17.64
N ASP A 109 11.45 2.57 16.34
CA ASP A 109 10.16 2.20 15.77
C ASP A 109 10.03 0.67 15.71
N VAL A 110 9.85 0.05 16.87
CA VAL A 110 9.88 -1.41 17.04
C VAL A 110 8.50 -2.06 17.12
N GLU A 111 7.44 -1.26 17.18
CA GLU A 111 6.07 -1.76 17.33
C GLU A 111 5.65 -2.64 16.16
N PRO A 112 5.09 -3.83 16.45
CA PRO A 112 4.40 -4.59 15.42
C PRO A 112 3.20 -3.82 14.86
N TYR A 113 2.88 -4.07 13.60
CA TYR A 113 1.68 -3.52 12.98
C TYR A 113 1.26 -4.34 11.77
N THR A 114 0.01 -4.21 11.41
CA THR A 114 -0.55 -4.77 10.18
C THR A 114 -0.82 -3.67 9.16
N LYS A 115 -0.41 -3.89 7.92
CA LYS A 115 -0.75 -3.03 6.80
C LYS A 115 -2.11 -3.45 6.24
N GLN A 116 -3.09 -2.55 6.32
CA GLN A 116 -4.45 -2.75 5.81
C GLN A 116 -4.75 -1.71 4.75
N TYR A 117 -5.44 -2.13 3.68
CA TYR A 117 -5.79 -1.21 2.58
C TYR A 117 -7.28 -0.92 2.48
N GLY A 118 -8.10 -1.76 3.04
CA GLY A 118 -9.41 -1.86 2.53
C GLY A 118 -10.57 -1.61 3.47
N GLU A 119 -11.71 -2.00 2.97
CA GLU A 119 -12.97 -1.98 3.67
C GLU A 119 -12.99 -2.95 4.86
N CYS A 120 -13.91 -2.73 5.79
CA CYS A 120 -14.18 -3.65 6.88
C CYS A 120 -14.41 -5.08 6.38
N GLY A 121 -13.77 -6.04 6.99
CA GLY A 121 -13.83 -7.45 6.62
C GLY A 121 -12.91 -7.87 5.47
N ALA A 122 -12.18 -6.94 4.87
CA ALA A 122 -11.19 -7.21 3.83
C ALA A 122 -9.83 -7.60 4.43
N GLU A 123 -9.14 -8.57 3.79
CA GLU A 123 -7.81 -8.99 4.22
C GLU A 123 -6.80 -7.83 4.15
N GLY A 124 -5.89 -7.77 5.13
CA GLY A 124 -4.72 -6.91 5.11
C GLY A 124 -3.62 -7.46 4.20
N GLU A 125 -2.54 -6.72 4.05
CA GLU A 125 -1.44 -7.06 3.14
C GLU A 125 -0.35 -7.88 3.85
N TYR A 126 0.13 -7.39 4.98
CA TYR A 126 1.14 -8.09 5.80
C TYR A 126 1.19 -7.58 7.24
N ILE A 127 1.71 -8.43 8.12
CA ILE A 127 2.13 -8.05 9.47
C ILE A 127 3.63 -7.77 9.47
N HIS A 128 4.06 -6.65 10.03
CA HIS A 128 5.46 -6.30 10.19
C HIS A 128 5.93 -6.47 11.64
N PHE A 129 6.99 -7.25 11.83
CA PHE A 129 7.73 -7.35 13.08
C PHE A 129 9.17 -6.88 12.89
N THR A 130 9.78 -6.32 13.92
CA THR A 130 11.21 -6.05 13.91
C THR A 130 12.01 -7.15 14.61
N PRO A 131 13.26 -7.43 14.17
CA PRO A 131 14.13 -8.35 14.91
C PRO A 131 14.29 -7.97 16.37
N GLN A 132 14.36 -6.66 16.67
CA GLN A 132 14.49 -6.14 18.04
C GLN A 132 13.29 -6.50 18.90
N TYR A 133 12.07 -6.38 18.36
CA TYR A 133 10.85 -6.77 19.07
C TYR A 133 10.85 -8.26 19.43
N LEU A 134 11.25 -9.11 18.50
CA LEU A 134 11.24 -10.56 18.71
C LEU A 134 12.35 -11.05 19.65
N LEU A 135 13.53 -10.43 19.62
CA LEU A 135 14.70 -10.87 20.40
C LEU A 135 14.77 -10.25 21.81
N ASN A 136 14.07 -9.15 22.08
CA ASN A 136 14.17 -8.46 23.36
C ASN A 136 12.88 -8.61 24.19
N ASP A 137 12.97 -9.32 25.29
CA ASP A 137 11.83 -9.58 26.19
C ASP A 137 11.31 -8.32 26.91
N PHE A 138 12.06 -7.21 26.89
CA PHE A 138 11.59 -5.91 27.36
C PHE A 138 10.24 -5.49 26.74
N PHE A 139 10.01 -5.82 25.48
CA PHE A 139 8.76 -5.46 24.78
C PHE A 139 7.55 -6.27 25.24
N ILE A 140 7.76 -7.43 25.90
CA ILE A 140 6.67 -8.18 26.52
C ILE A 140 6.04 -7.38 27.68
N GLU A 141 6.83 -6.61 28.41
CA GLU A 141 6.32 -5.75 29.49
C GLU A 141 5.47 -4.59 28.93
N LEU A 142 5.77 -4.13 27.72
CA LEU A 142 5.11 -2.97 27.09
C LEU A 142 3.84 -3.32 26.34
N TYR A 143 3.80 -4.47 25.64
CA TYR A 143 2.74 -4.83 24.70
C TYR A 143 2.03 -6.15 25.06
N GLY A 144 2.54 -6.89 26.02
CA GLY A 144 2.08 -8.24 26.33
C GLY A 144 2.88 -9.32 25.58
N SER A 145 2.48 -10.59 25.79
CA SER A 145 3.19 -11.72 25.17
C SER A 145 3.12 -11.66 23.65
N ARG A 146 4.18 -12.17 22.98
CA ARG A 146 4.30 -12.13 21.53
C ARG A 146 3.18 -12.88 20.82
N GLY A 147 2.71 -13.99 21.36
CA GLY A 147 1.62 -14.77 20.80
C GLY A 147 0.29 -14.03 20.83
N ARG A 148 0.00 -13.28 21.90
CA ARG A 148 -1.20 -12.47 22.03
C ARG A 148 -1.18 -11.27 21.07
N VAL A 149 -0.05 -10.59 20.97
CA VAL A 149 0.15 -9.52 19.98
C VAL A 149 0.04 -10.07 18.56
N PHE A 150 0.58 -11.26 18.28
CA PHE A 150 0.46 -11.88 16.97
C PHE A 150 -1.00 -12.17 16.59
N VAL A 151 -1.85 -12.61 17.51
CA VAL A 151 -3.28 -12.84 17.24
C VAL A 151 -4.03 -11.52 17.03
N HIS A 152 -3.67 -10.45 17.73
CA HIS A 152 -4.20 -9.11 17.49
C HIS A 152 -3.89 -8.66 16.04
N GLU A 153 -2.61 -8.75 15.63
CA GLU A 153 -2.18 -8.41 14.28
C GLU A 153 -2.81 -9.33 13.21
N TRP A 154 -2.98 -10.62 13.54
CA TRP A 154 -3.66 -11.57 12.68
C TRP A 154 -5.12 -11.20 12.41
N ALA A 155 -5.80 -10.64 13.39
CA ALA A 155 -7.18 -10.22 13.24
C ALA A 155 -7.30 -9.07 12.23
N HIS A 156 -6.38 -8.13 12.25
CA HIS A 156 -6.27 -7.10 11.21
C HIS A 156 -6.00 -7.73 9.84
N LEU A 157 -4.98 -8.60 9.76
CA LEU A 157 -4.53 -9.22 8.52
C LEU A 157 -5.61 -10.09 7.89
N ARG A 158 -6.20 -10.98 8.65
CA ARG A 158 -7.06 -12.05 8.10
C ARG A 158 -8.53 -11.65 7.99
N TRP A 159 -9.00 -10.85 8.92
CA TRP A 159 -10.43 -10.55 9.00
C TRP A 159 -10.78 -9.09 8.82
N GLY A 160 -9.80 -8.22 8.57
CA GLY A 160 -10.03 -6.82 8.26
C GLY A 160 -10.79 -6.06 9.35
N VAL A 161 -10.58 -6.43 10.63
CA VAL A 161 -11.08 -5.68 11.78
C VAL A 161 -10.11 -4.55 12.13
N TYR A 162 -10.57 -3.57 12.88
CA TYR A 162 -9.80 -2.40 13.30
C TYR A 162 -9.66 -2.33 14.81
N ASP A 163 -8.77 -1.45 15.29
CA ASP A 163 -8.55 -1.21 16.70
C ASP A 163 -9.79 -0.67 17.40
N GLU A 164 -10.06 -1.21 18.58
CA GLU A 164 -11.15 -0.77 19.46
C GLU A 164 -10.69 0.25 20.50
N TYR A 165 -9.61 0.96 20.22
CA TYR A 165 -9.08 2.10 20.96
C TYR A 165 -8.75 3.26 20.01
N SER A 166 -8.34 4.41 20.56
CA SER A 166 -7.83 5.53 19.77
C SER A 166 -6.66 6.18 20.48
N VAL A 167 -5.59 6.43 19.75
CA VAL A 167 -4.41 7.15 20.23
C VAL A 167 -4.69 8.67 20.28
N GLU A 168 -5.45 9.18 19.31
CA GLU A 168 -5.80 10.60 19.20
C GLU A 168 -6.91 10.99 20.18
N ASN A 169 -7.94 10.14 20.33
CA ASN A 169 -9.11 10.35 21.15
C ASN A 169 -9.14 9.37 22.32
N THR A 170 -8.14 9.44 23.22
CA THR A 170 -8.01 8.51 24.36
C THR A 170 -9.17 8.62 25.35
N PHE A 171 -9.84 9.78 25.42
CA PHE A 171 -11.02 10.02 26.24
C PHE A 171 -12.10 10.74 25.45
N TYR A 172 -13.33 10.50 25.85
CA TYR A 172 -14.49 11.15 25.28
C TYR A 172 -15.57 11.41 26.35
N TYR A 173 -16.50 12.31 26.06
CA TYR A 173 -17.58 12.63 26.97
C TYR A 173 -18.84 11.86 26.58
N SER A 174 -19.37 11.05 27.45
CA SER A 174 -20.59 10.28 27.26
C SER A 174 -21.50 10.32 28.47
N ASN A 175 -22.79 10.58 28.26
CA ASN A 175 -23.84 10.54 29.33
C ASN A 175 -23.45 11.30 30.60
N GLY A 176 -22.85 12.47 30.47
CA GLY A 176 -22.44 13.32 31.60
C GLY A 176 -21.14 12.90 32.27
N ARG A 177 -20.37 11.97 31.69
CA ARG A 177 -19.09 11.46 32.23
C ARG A 177 -17.99 11.45 31.19
N ILE A 178 -16.75 11.52 31.64
CA ILE A 178 -15.55 11.31 30.83
C ILE A 178 -15.26 9.82 30.86
N GLU A 179 -15.24 9.19 29.69
CA GLU A 179 -14.97 7.78 29.49
C GLU A 179 -13.68 7.59 28.68
N PRO A 180 -12.83 6.59 28.98
CA PRO A 180 -11.73 6.22 28.11
C PRO A 180 -12.26 5.51 26.86
N THR A 181 -11.58 5.72 25.73
CA THR A 181 -11.89 5.03 24.47
C THR A 181 -11.43 3.60 24.58
N ARG A 182 -12.37 2.69 24.80
CA ARG A 182 -12.14 1.26 25.05
C ARG A 182 -13.29 0.41 24.53
N CYS A 183 -13.02 -0.83 24.23
CA CYS A 183 -13.91 -1.97 24.19
C CYS A 183 -13.24 -3.17 24.90
N SER A 184 -13.87 -3.92 25.74
CA SER A 184 -15.28 -3.82 26.10
C SER A 184 -15.57 -2.60 27.01
N LYS A 185 -16.83 -2.11 26.98
CA LYS A 185 -17.25 -1.05 27.91
C LYS A 185 -17.17 -1.46 29.39
N ASN A 186 -17.10 -2.75 29.68
CA ASN A 186 -17.02 -3.33 31.02
C ASN A 186 -15.58 -3.42 31.56
N LEU A 187 -14.57 -3.04 30.77
CA LEU A 187 -13.17 -3.07 31.17
C LEU A 187 -12.90 -1.95 32.15
N GLU A 188 -12.49 -2.28 33.38
CA GLU A 188 -12.28 -1.34 34.49
C GLU A 188 -10.83 -0.87 34.55
N GLY A 189 -10.61 0.31 35.17
CA GLY A 189 -9.29 0.90 35.35
C GLY A 189 -9.35 2.32 35.90
N GLN A 190 -8.18 2.94 36.04
CA GLN A 190 -8.01 4.29 36.55
C GLN A 190 -7.20 5.12 35.55
N PHE A 191 -7.29 6.45 35.65
CA PHE A 191 -6.53 7.31 34.78
C PHE A 191 -5.72 8.36 35.59
N TYR A 192 -4.46 8.50 35.18
CA TYR A 192 -3.50 9.41 35.79
C TYR A 192 -2.57 10.00 34.74
N GLU A 193 -1.97 11.14 35.07
CA GLU A 193 -0.84 11.68 34.34
C GLU A 193 0.47 11.27 35.06
N VAL A 194 1.45 10.79 34.26
CA VAL A 194 2.78 10.43 34.78
C VAL A 194 3.71 11.62 34.63
N THR A 195 4.25 12.11 35.76
CA THR A 195 5.23 13.21 35.71
C THR A 195 6.59 12.75 35.19
N ALA A 196 7.46 13.69 34.77
CA ALA A 196 8.81 13.39 34.34
C ALA A 196 9.66 12.64 35.40
N GLY A 197 9.26 12.67 36.68
CA GLY A 197 9.89 11.91 37.76
C GLY A 197 9.25 10.56 38.06
N GLY A 198 8.30 10.07 37.22
CA GLY A 198 7.61 8.81 37.43
C GLY A 198 6.53 8.83 38.50
N SER A 199 6.13 10.01 39.01
CA SER A 199 5.07 10.12 40.00
C SER A 199 3.71 10.28 39.32
N LEU A 200 2.68 9.68 39.90
CA LEU A 200 1.30 9.81 39.44
C LEU A 200 0.63 11.07 39.96
N GLN A 201 -0.09 11.78 39.11
CA GLN A 201 -0.94 12.90 39.49
C GLN A 201 -2.30 12.79 38.80
N GLN A 202 -3.30 13.49 39.33
CA GLN A 202 -4.60 13.57 38.64
C GLN A 202 -4.43 14.20 37.27
N CYS A 203 -5.15 13.65 36.28
CA CYS A 203 -5.14 14.21 34.94
C CYS A 203 -5.55 15.69 34.94
N ARG A 204 -4.79 16.49 34.24
CA ARG A 204 -5.17 17.87 33.95
C ARG A 204 -6.28 17.87 32.92
N THR A 205 -7.13 18.86 33.01
CA THR A 205 -8.25 19.07 32.08
C THR A 205 -7.87 20.14 31.07
N ASP A 206 -8.03 19.87 29.82
CA ASP A 206 -7.94 20.86 28.76
C ASP A 206 -9.04 21.91 28.93
N GLN A 207 -8.72 23.22 28.76
CA GLN A 207 -9.64 24.29 29.04
C GLN A 207 -10.69 24.53 27.95
N GLU A 208 -10.40 24.07 26.72
CA GLU A 208 -11.30 24.24 25.55
C GLU A 208 -12.26 23.07 25.44
N THR A 209 -11.75 21.86 25.57
CA THR A 209 -12.54 20.64 25.40
C THR A 209 -13.15 20.11 26.69
N SER A 210 -12.65 20.54 27.87
CA SER A 210 -12.97 19.97 29.18
C SER A 210 -12.69 18.47 29.31
N LEU A 211 -11.96 17.88 28.36
CA LEU A 211 -11.47 16.51 28.42
C LEU A 211 -10.08 16.45 29.07
N PRO A 212 -9.62 15.27 29.53
CA PRO A 212 -8.25 15.12 29.98
C PRO A 212 -7.24 15.50 28.88
N THR A 213 -6.13 16.12 29.27
CA THR A 213 -5.03 16.42 28.34
C THR A 213 -4.40 15.15 27.79
N GLN A 214 -3.70 15.23 26.65
CA GLN A 214 -3.02 14.08 26.01
C GLN A 214 -2.04 13.34 26.93
N GLY A 215 -1.52 13.99 27.98
CA GLY A 215 -0.67 13.33 28.98
C GLY A 215 -1.42 12.42 29.97
N CYS A 216 -2.74 12.42 29.93
CA CYS A 216 -3.58 11.55 30.74
C CYS A 216 -3.61 10.13 30.15
N LEU A 217 -3.26 9.12 30.93
CA LEU A 217 -3.17 7.73 30.54
C LEU A 217 -4.20 6.89 31.28
N PHE A 218 -4.77 5.90 30.60
CA PHE A 218 -5.64 4.90 31.21
C PHE A 218 -4.81 3.71 31.69
N PHE A 219 -5.00 3.32 32.95
CA PHE A 219 -4.36 2.15 33.61
C PHE A 219 -5.45 1.12 33.88
N PRO A 220 -5.50 0.02 33.10
CA PRO A 220 -6.49 -1.03 33.33
C PRO A 220 -6.23 -1.79 34.61
N ASP A 221 -7.28 -2.25 35.27
CA ASP A 221 -7.17 -3.18 36.40
C ASP A 221 -6.64 -4.53 35.87
N ARG A 222 -5.57 -5.05 36.48
CA ARG A 222 -4.94 -6.30 36.04
C ARG A 222 -5.87 -7.50 36.26
N ASN A 223 -6.63 -7.50 37.32
CA ASN A 223 -7.60 -8.54 37.65
C ASN A 223 -9.00 -8.01 37.46
N GLN A 224 -9.65 -8.41 36.40
CA GLN A 224 -11.00 -7.99 36.11
C GLN A 224 -11.86 -9.10 35.51
N ILE A 225 -13.17 -8.88 35.44
CA ILE A 225 -14.17 -9.84 34.95
C ILE A 225 -14.30 -9.76 33.42
N ALA A 226 -14.02 -8.60 32.82
CA ALA A 226 -14.08 -8.42 31.39
C ALA A 226 -13.01 -9.30 30.70
N ASN A 227 -13.45 -10.09 29.70
CA ASN A 227 -12.58 -10.99 28.94
C ASN A 227 -12.38 -10.55 27.49
N SER A 228 -12.85 -9.40 27.09
CA SER A 228 -12.67 -8.74 25.78
C SER A 228 -12.21 -7.28 25.97
N SER A 229 -11.52 -6.64 25.06
CA SER A 229 -11.32 -7.05 23.70
C SER A 229 -9.84 -7.34 23.38
N ILE A 230 -9.59 -8.34 22.54
CA ILE A 230 -8.27 -8.60 21.95
C ILE A 230 -7.82 -7.39 21.09
N MET A 231 -8.75 -6.69 20.43
CA MET A 231 -8.44 -5.51 19.60
C MET A 231 -8.24 -4.22 20.41
N PHE A 232 -8.19 -4.31 21.76
CA PHE A 232 -7.81 -3.22 22.65
C PHE A 232 -6.63 -3.58 23.55
N LEU A 233 -6.77 -4.56 24.45
CA LEU A 233 -5.75 -4.91 25.44
C LEU A 233 -5.44 -6.42 25.46
N PRO A 234 -4.80 -6.96 24.41
CA PRO A 234 -4.38 -8.37 24.40
C PRO A 234 -3.37 -8.70 25.49
N SER A 235 -2.71 -7.70 26.07
CA SER A 235 -1.72 -7.84 27.14
C SER A 235 -2.29 -8.25 28.49
N LEU A 236 -3.60 -8.05 28.70
CA LEU A 236 -4.26 -8.46 29.95
C LEU A 236 -4.57 -9.96 29.96
N ASP A 237 -4.14 -10.70 30.99
CA ASP A 237 -4.38 -12.14 31.12
C ASP A 237 -5.88 -12.53 31.01
N PRO A 238 -6.84 -11.79 31.64
CA PRO A 238 -8.25 -12.07 31.48
C PRO A 238 -8.81 -11.89 30.07
N VAL A 239 -8.15 -11.08 29.21
CA VAL A 239 -8.63 -10.81 27.85
C VAL A 239 -8.28 -11.99 26.94
N THR A 240 -9.28 -12.80 26.62
CA THR A 240 -9.16 -14.02 25.80
C THR A 240 -10.17 -14.09 24.67
N ALA A 241 -10.98 -13.04 24.46
CA ALA A 241 -12.05 -13.02 23.47
C ALA A 241 -12.06 -11.72 22.63
N PHE A 242 -12.56 -11.82 21.41
CA PHE A 242 -12.96 -10.66 20.62
C PHE A 242 -14.25 -10.07 21.16
N CYS A 243 -14.46 -8.77 20.96
CA CYS A 243 -15.63 -8.09 21.50
C CYS A 243 -16.92 -8.52 20.80
N HIS A 244 -17.90 -8.99 21.60
CA HIS A 244 -19.25 -9.35 21.14
C HIS A 244 -20.20 -8.16 21.17
N GLU A 245 -21.28 -8.20 20.38
CA GLU A 245 -22.30 -7.16 20.30
C GLU A 245 -22.84 -6.71 21.67
N SER A 246 -22.99 -7.63 22.62
CA SER A 246 -23.56 -7.35 23.95
C SER A 246 -22.69 -6.44 24.83
N GLU A 247 -21.39 -6.40 24.59
CA GLU A 247 -20.39 -5.65 25.39
C GLU A 247 -19.62 -4.62 24.57
N HIS A 248 -19.88 -4.57 23.28
CA HIS A 248 -19.23 -3.61 22.40
C HIS A 248 -19.59 -2.17 22.77
N ASN A 249 -18.59 -1.30 22.71
CA ASN A 249 -18.74 0.11 23.02
C ASN A 249 -18.95 0.93 21.72
N TYR A 250 -20.18 0.97 21.24
CA TYR A 250 -20.56 1.71 20.04
C TYR A 250 -20.37 3.23 20.15
N ASP A 251 -20.29 3.75 21.38
CA ASP A 251 -20.13 5.18 21.63
C ASP A 251 -18.66 5.63 21.59
N ALA A 252 -17.70 4.68 21.60
CA ALA A 252 -16.27 4.99 21.59
C ALA A 252 -15.80 5.50 20.22
N PRO A 253 -15.06 6.63 20.15
CA PRO A 253 -14.53 7.16 18.91
C PRO A 253 -13.25 6.41 18.48
N ASN A 254 -13.41 5.19 17.98
CA ASN A 254 -12.33 4.34 17.49
C ASN A 254 -12.54 3.93 16.03
N MET A 255 -11.49 3.39 15.41
CA MET A 255 -11.50 2.99 13.98
C MET A 255 -12.50 1.86 13.71
N GLN A 256 -12.67 0.90 14.62
CA GLN A 256 -13.65 -0.19 14.45
C GLN A 256 -15.07 0.36 14.30
N ASN A 257 -15.47 1.33 15.13
CA ASN A 257 -16.77 1.96 15.01
C ASN A 257 -16.89 2.84 13.75
N GLN A 258 -15.84 3.56 13.41
CA GLN A 258 -15.82 4.45 12.26
C GLN A 258 -15.94 3.67 10.93
N ILE A 259 -15.13 2.65 10.74
CA ILE A 259 -15.05 1.90 9.47
C ILE A 259 -16.07 0.77 9.44
N CYS A 260 -16.15 -0.07 10.47
CA CYS A 260 -17.03 -1.23 10.51
C CYS A 260 -18.43 -0.92 11.06
N GLY A 261 -18.52 -0.14 12.14
CA GLY A 261 -19.78 0.12 12.84
C GLY A 261 -20.41 -1.12 13.45
N LYS A 262 -19.59 -2.17 13.70
CA LYS A 262 -19.96 -3.49 14.23
C LYS A 262 -18.93 -3.96 15.23
N ALA A 263 -19.32 -4.82 16.16
CA ALA A 263 -18.38 -5.50 17.03
C ALA A 263 -17.39 -6.37 16.22
N THR A 264 -16.16 -6.54 16.70
CA THR A 264 -15.13 -7.33 16.01
C THR A 264 -15.54 -8.78 15.80
N TRP A 265 -16.21 -9.40 16.76
CA TRP A 265 -16.79 -10.76 16.60
C TRP A 265 -17.75 -10.83 15.40
N THR A 266 -18.64 -9.86 15.27
CA THR A 266 -19.63 -9.84 14.16
C THR A 266 -18.93 -9.72 12.81
N VAL A 267 -17.90 -8.87 12.69
CA VAL A 267 -17.12 -8.74 11.46
C VAL A 267 -16.45 -10.06 11.09
N ILE A 268 -15.82 -10.73 12.06
CA ILE A 268 -15.11 -12.00 11.86
C ILE A 268 -16.07 -13.07 11.30
N PHE A 269 -17.27 -13.18 11.87
CA PHE A 269 -18.23 -14.24 11.52
C PHE A 269 -19.24 -13.88 10.42
N GLU A 270 -19.40 -12.59 10.06
CA GLU A 270 -20.39 -12.15 9.08
C GLU A 270 -19.82 -11.51 7.82
N ASP A 271 -18.69 -10.81 7.94
CA ASP A 271 -18.16 -10.01 6.84
C ASP A 271 -16.83 -10.55 6.30
N SER A 272 -16.02 -11.22 7.12
CA SER A 272 -14.68 -11.67 6.75
C SER A 272 -14.67 -12.72 5.62
N VAL A 273 -13.47 -12.94 5.07
CA VAL A 273 -13.25 -13.99 4.04
C VAL A 273 -13.52 -15.40 4.56
N ASP A 274 -13.40 -15.64 5.86
CA ASP A 274 -13.57 -16.95 6.51
C ASP A 274 -15.00 -17.20 7.03
N LYS A 275 -15.92 -16.23 6.91
CA LYS A 275 -17.24 -16.26 7.53
C LYS A 275 -18.03 -17.56 7.32
N GLU A 276 -18.04 -18.08 6.09
CA GLU A 276 -18.78 -19.31 5.77
C GLU A 276 -18.14 -20.55 6.43
N ALA A 277 -16.80 -20.61 6.42
CA ALA A 277 -16.06 -21.67 7.08
C ALA A 277 -16.24 -21.60 8.60
N LEU A 278 -16.00 -20.44 9.22
CA LEU A 278 -16.09 -20.24 10.67
C LEU A 278 -17.48 -20.57 11.24
N ARG A 279 -18.55 -20.25 10.50
CA ARG A 279 -19.91 -20.59 10.89
C ARG A 279 -20.18 -22.09 10.86
N SER A 280 -19.59 -22.81 9.91
CA SER A 280 -19.81 -24.24 9.71
C SER A 280 -18.92 -25.11 10.59
N LEU A 281 -17.74 -24.62 10.99
CA LEU A 281 -16.76 -25.35 11.80
C LEU A 281 -17.28 -25.64 13.22
N LYS A 282 -16.95 -26.84 13.68
CA LYS A 282 -17.13 -27.27 15.07
C LYS A 282 -15.76 -27.43 15.72
N PRO A 283 -15.68 -27.27 17.04
CA PRO A 283 -14.46 -27.59 17.77
C PRO A 283 -13.99 -29.02 17.41
N PRO A 284 -12.67 -29.24 17.21
CA PRO A 284 -12.12 -30.57 16.97
C PRO A 284 -12.28 -31.46 18.21
N GLU A 285 -12.35 -32.77 18.01
CA GLU A 285 -12.54 -33.74 19.12
C GLU A 285 -11.34 -33.78 20.08
N THR A 286 -10.18 -33.35 19.63
CA THR A 286 -8.93 -33.30 20.41
C THR A 286 -8.32 -31.91 20.36
N PRO A 287 -7.64 -31.46 21.44
CA PRO A 287 -6.90 -30.21 21.42
C PRO A 287 -5.96 -30.11 20.21
N PRO A 288 -5.75 -28.93 19.62
CA PRO A 288 -4.91 -28.78 18.46
C PRO A 288 -3.47 -29.16 18.74
N PRO A 289 -2.77 -29.82 17.80
CA PRO A 289 -1.34 -30.06 17.91
C PRO A 289 -0.58 -28.71 17.81
N PRO A 290 0.67 -28.65 18.30
CA PRO A 290 1.54 -27.52 18.01
C PRO A 290 1.67 -27.30 16.49
N PRO A 291 1.82 -26.06 16.01
CA PRO A 291 2.05 -25.77 14.61
C PRO A 291 3.25 -26.50 14.04
N SER A 292 3.16 -26.96 12.80
CA SER A 292 4.30 -27.50 12.06
C SER A 292 5.08 -26.37 11.41
N PHE A 293 6.43 -26.48 11.40
CA PHE A 293 7.29 -25.44 10.83
C PHE A 293 8.21 -26.02 9.76
N LYS A 294 8.22 -25.35 8.60
CA LYS A 294 9.15 -25.62 7.51
C LYS A 294 10.07 -24.41 7.35
N ILE A 295 11.39 -24.64 7.35
CA ILE A 295 12.36 -23.57 7.12
C ILE A 295 12.87 -23.68 5.71
N VAL A 296 12.66 -22.62 4.91
CA VAL A 296 13.03 -22.60 3.49
C VAL A 296 13.97 -21.44 3.21
N GLN A 297 14.80 -21.62 2.18
CA GLN A 297 15.72 -20.59 1.72
C GLN A 297 15.64 -20.47 0.20
N ARG A 298 15.58 -19.24 -0.30
CA ARG A 298 15.71 -19.00 -1.72
C ARG A 298 17.17 -19.12 -2.12
N LYS A 299 17.43 -19.97 -3.09
CA LYS A 299 18.77 -20.10 -3.69
C LYS A 299 18.93 -19.06 -4.80
N GLN A 300 20.12 -19.05 -5.41
CA GLN A 300 20.43 -18.23 -6.57
C GLN A 300 19.36 -18.39 -7.66
N ARG A 301 18.97 -17.29 -8.28
CA ARG A 301 17.91 -17.24 -9.29
C ARG A 301 18.32 -18.02 -10.53
N VAL A 302 17.46 -18.91 -10.99
CA VAL A 302 17.56 -19.63 -12.25
C VAL A 302 16.32 -19.28 -13.08
N VAL A 303 16.50 -18.73 -14.27
CA VAL A 303 15.40 -18.31 -15.13
C VAL A 303 15.60 -18.73 -16.58
N CYS A 304 14.55 -19.28 -17.20
CA CYS A 304 14.53 -19.59 -18.64
C CYS A 304 13.55 -18.65 -19.36
N LEU A 305 14.07 -17.88 -20.32
CA LEU A 305 13.25 -17.09 -21.24
C LEU A 305 12.77 -18.00 -22.37
N ILE A 306 11.46 -18.21 -22.49
CA ILE A 306 10.84 -18.95 -23.60
C ILE A 306 10.15 -17.94 -24.52
N LEU A 307 10.74 -17.72 -25.69
CA LEU A 307 10.40 -16.62 -26.59
C LEU A 307 9.73 -17.13 -27.86
N ASP A 308 8.54 -16.65 -28.17
CA ASP A 308 7.81 -16.93 -29.41
C ASP A 308 8.53 -16.30 -30.61
N VAL A 309 8.80 -17.11 -31.61
CA VAL A 309 9.34 -16.68 -32.91
C VAL A 309 8.45 -17.18 -34.06
N SER A 310 7.17 -17.39 -33.82
CA SER A 310 6.17 -17.76 -34.82
C SER A 310 5.92 -16.65 -35.86
N GLY A 311 5.20 -16.99 -36.93
CA GLY A 311 4.97 -16.08 -38.05
C GLY A 311 4.18 -14.84 -37.68
N SER A 312 3.34 -14.87 -36.64
CA SER A 312 2.58 -13.74 -36.07
C SER A 312 3.47 -12.72 -35.35
N MET A 313 4.64 -13.12 -34.89
CA MET A 313 5.65 -12.25 -34.27
C MET A 313 6.44 -11.41 -35.28
N ARG A 314 6.21 -11.55 -36.62
CA ARG A 314 6.93 -10.77 -37.63
C ARG A 314 6.68 -9.26 -37.48
N GLY A 315 7.69 -8.46 -37.83
CA GLY A 315 7.61 -7.01 -37.89
C GLY A 315 7.94 -6.36 -36.52
N SER A 316 7.02 -5.56 -35.99
CA SER A 316 7.24 -4.82 -34.74
C SER A 316 7.33 -5.72 -33.50
N ARG A 317 6.59 -6.82 -33.44
CA ARG A 317 6.50 -7.68 -32.26
C ARG A 317 7.82 -8.35 -31.92
N ILE A 318 8.50 -8.96 -32.91
CA ILE A 318 9.82 -9.58 -32.65
C ILE A 318 10.86 -8.55 -32.23
N LEU A 319 10.78 -7.31 -32.76
CA LEU A 319 11.66 -6.21 -32.36
C LEU A 319 11.36 -5.74 -30.92
N LEU A 320 10.09 -5.59 -30.58
CA LEU A 320 9.67 -5.25 -29.20
C LEU A 320 10.12 -6.30 -28.20
N GLN A 321 9.96 -7.59 -28.56
CA GLN A 321 10.45 -8.70 -27.75
C GLN A 321 11.97 -8.63 -27.52
N GLU A 322 12.75 -8.38 -28.58
CA GLU A 322 14.21 -8.23 -28.48
C GLU A 322 14.59 -7.02 -27.62
N GLN A 323 13.90 -5.87 -27.79
CA GLN A 323 14.11 -4.66 -27.00
C GLN A 323 13.85 -4.88 -25.51
N ALA A 324 12.68 -5.46 -25.18
CA ALA A 324 12.28 -5.69 -23.80
C ALA A 324 13.15 -6.76 -23.10
N ALA A 325 13.45 -7.86 -23.76
CA ALA A 325 14.35 -8.88 -23.24
C ALA A 325 15.79 -8.33 -23.06
N THR A 326 16.27 -7.46 -23.99
CA THR A 326 17.54 -6.76 -23.82
C THR A 326 17.56 -5.87 -22.58
N HIS A 327 16.49 -5.10 -22.39
CA HIS A 327 16.37 -4.21 -21.23
C HIS A 327 16.30 -5.01 -19.92
N PHE A 328 15.54 -6.10 -19.90
CA PHE A 328 15.46 -7.00 -18.76
C PHE A 328 16.83 -7.59 -18.40
N LEU A 329 17.56 -8.13 -19.37
CA LEU A 329 18.88 -8.69 -19.16
C LEU A 329 19.92 -7.67 -18.73
N ARG A 330 19.79 -6.39 -19.14
CA ARG A 330 20.74 -5.33 -18.74
C ARG A 330 20.47 -4.75 -17.37
N ASN A 331 19.19 -4.51 -17.04
CA ASN A 331 18.83 -3.62 -15.93
C ASN A 331 18.11 -4.34 -14.77
N TYR A 332 17.47 -5.50 -15.02
CA TYR A 332 16.61 -6.12 -14.02
C TYR A 332 17.11 -7.45 -13.48
N ILE A 333 17.74 -8.29 -14.33
CA ILE A 333 18.27 -9.56 -13.85
C ILE A 333 19.56 -9.32 -13.05
N GLU A 334 19.62 -9.84 -11.85
CA GLU A 334 20.76 -9.66 -10.94
C GLU A 334 22.02 -10.40 -11.39
N ASP A 335 23.18 -9.89 -10.93
CA ASP A 335 24.45 -10.61 -11.09
C ASP A 335 24.40 -11.95 -10.34
N GLN A 336 25.06 -12.95 -10.87
CA GLN A 336 25.08 -14.34 -10.43
C GLN A 336 23.79 -15.14 -10.77
N ALA A 337 22.71 -14.55 -11.29
CA ALA A 337 21.58 -15.31 -11.80
C ALA A 337 22.00 -16.19 -12.99
N SER A 338 21.41 -17.38 -13.11
CA SER A 338 21.61 -18.27 -14.26
C SER A 338 20.47 -18.13 -15.26
N VAL A 339 20.78 -17.83 -16.52
CA VAL A 339 19.80 -17.54 -17.57
C VAL A 339 19.90 -18.52 -18.71
N GLY A 340 18.80 -19.18 -19.06
CA GLY A 340 18.58 -19.94 -20.28
C GLY A 340 17.71 -19.16 -21.27
N ILE A 341 17.91 -19.41 -22.58
CA ILE A 341 17.09 -18.80 -23.65
C ILE A 341 16.65 -19.91 -24.63
N VAL A 342 15.35 -20.06 -24.74
CA VAL A 342 14.65 -20.99 -25.63
C VAL A 342 13.76 -20.21 -26.58
N THR A 343 13.66 -20.61 -27.80
CA THR A 343 12.70 -20.12 -28.79
C THR A 343 11.79 -21.23 -29.26
N PHE A 344 10.58 -20.91 -29.63
CA PHE A 344 9.65 -21.83 -30.25
C PHE A 344 8.86 -21.20 -31.41
N SER A 345 8.55 -22.05 -32.37
CA SER A 345 7.64 -21.80 -33.49
C SER A 345 7.07 -23.14 -33.96
N THR A 346 7.31 -23.59 -35.19
CA THR A 346 7.04 -24.98 -35.60
C THR A 346 7.93 -25.99 -34.87
N ARG A 347 9.11 -25.55 -34.41
CA ARG A 347 10.10 -26.31 -33.62
C ARG A 347 10.55 -25.45 -32.46
N ALA A 348 11.08 -26.08 -31.43
CA ALA A 348 11.76 -25.37 -30.34
C ALA A 348 13.28 -25.51 -30.47
N SER A 349 14.03 -24.51 -30.01
CA SER A 349 15.51 -24.49 -30.08
C SER A 349 16.08 -23.74 -28.86
N VAL A 350 17.17 -24.29 -28.32
CA VAL A 350 17.96 -23.62 -27.27
C VAL A 350 18.90 -22.61 -27.93
N LEU A 351 18.76 -21.34 -27.63
CA LEU A 351 19.70 -20.28 -28.03
C LEU A 351 20.81 -20.09 -27.00
N SER A 352 20.52 -20.30 -25.74
CA SER A 352 21.51 -20.34 -24.66
C SER A 352 21.10 -21.37 -23.62
N HIS A 353 22.02 -22.27 -23.33
CA HIS A 353 21.98 -23.11 -22.15
C HIS A 353 22.11 -22.24 -20.89
N LEU A 354 21.81 -22.80 -19.72
CA LEU A 354 21.95 -22.05 -18.46
C LEU A 354 23.35 -21.42 -18.38
N THR A 355 23.39 -20.12 -18.27
CA THR A 355 24.64 -19.35 -18.25
C THR A 355 24.56 -18.36 -17.07
N THR A 356 25.46 -18.53 -16.11
CA THR A 356 25.52 -17.64 -14.94
C THR A 356 26.08 -16.28 -15.34
N ILE A 357 25.40 -15.21 -14.97
CA ILE A 357 25.81 -13.83 -15.26
C ILE A 357 26.91 -13.43 -14.25
N ASP A 358 28.15 -13.67 -14.59
CA ASP A 358 29.34 -13.36 -13.79
C ASP A 358 29.98 -12.01 -14.14
N SER A 359 29.57 -11.41 -15.27
CA SER A 359 30.14 -10.19 -15.82
C SER A 359 29.22 -9.54 -16.86
N ASP A 360 29.44 -8.24 -17.10
CA ASP A 360 28.76 -7.50 -18.18
C ASP A 360 29.01 -8.15 -19.55
N THR A 361 30.18 -8.75 -19.75
CA THR A 361 30.52 -9.46 -21.00
C THR A 361 29.61 -10.69 -21.20
N THR A 362 29.40 -11.45 -20.16
CA THR A 362 28.47 -12.60 -20.17
C THR A 362 27.07 -12.13 -20.46
N ARG A 363 26.62 -11.06 -19.80
CA ARG A 363 25.33 -10.42 -20.01
C ARG A 363 25.12 -9.99 -21.48
N GLU A 364 26.08 -9.27 -22.06
CA GLU A 364 26.01 -8.85 -23.45
C GLU A 364 26.09 -10.04 -24.46
N ASN A 365 26.74 -11.14 -24.08
CA ASN A 365 26.74 -12.35 -24.90
C ASN A 365 25.38 -13.06 -24.92
N LEU A 366 24.63 -13.05 -23.81
CA LEU A 366 23.26 -13.53 -23.77
C LEU A 366 22.34 -12.65 -24.64
N ILE A 367 22.48 -11.34 -24.56
CA ILE A 367 21.70 -10.37 -25.36
C ILE A 367 21.92 -10.60 -26.87
N LYS A 368 23.16 -10.84 -27.32
CA LYS A 368 23.48 -11.14 -28.73
C LYS A 368 22.80 -12.41 -29.27
N ARG A 369 22.37 -13.32 -28.41
CA ARG A 369 21.69 -14.58 -28.77
C ARG A 369 20.16 -14.40 -28.89
N LEU A 370 19.59 -13.25 -28.50
CA LEU A 370 18.16 -12.99 -28.62
C LEU A 370 17.67 -13.10 -30.07
N PRO A 371 16.45 -13.64 -30.31
CA PRO A 371 15.97 -13.91 -31.66
C PRO A 371 15.60 -12.60 -32.38
N LYS A 372 15.91 -12.54 -33.71
CA LYS A 372 15.65 -11.36 -34.56
C LYS A 372 14.69 -11.64 -35.72
N VAL A 373 14.36 -12.91 -35.94
CA VAL A 373 13.56 -13.38 -37.06
C VAL A 373 12.44 -14.26 -36.51
N ALA A 374 11.26 -14.08 -37.07
CA ALA A 374 10.06 -14.84 -36.69
C ALA A 374 9.50 -15.54 -37.95
N ASP A 375 9.18 -16.81 -37.85
CA ASP A 375 8.56 -17.63 -38.89
C ASP A 375 7.96 -18.92 -38.33
N GLY A 376 6.99 -19.51 -39.03
CA GLY A 376 6.42 -20.81 -38.70
C GLY A 376 5.12 -20.73 -37.88
N ALA A 377 4.74 -21.89 -37.35
CA ALA A 377 3.56 -22.10 -36.52
C ALA A 377 3.86 -21.73 -35.03
N THR A 378 2.88 -21.83 -34.15
CA THR A 378 3.00 -21.50 -32.73
C THR A 378 2.82 -22.77 -31.88
N ASN A 379 3.86 -23.60 -31.77
CA ASN A 379 3.83 -24.81 -30.94
C ASN A 379 4.37 -24.53 -29.55
N MET A 380 3.47 -24.12 -28.65
CA MET A 380 3.80 -23.72 -27.29
C MET A 380 4.28 -24.89 -26.42
N CYS A 381 3.74 -26.12 -26.65
CA CYS A 381 4.12 -27.30 -25.88
C CYS A 381 5.60 -27.63 -26.06
N LEU A 382 6.14 -27.49 -27.28
CA LEU A 382 7.57 -27.70 -27.52
C LEU A 382 8.44 -26.67 -26.81
N GLY A 383 7.99 -25.42 -26.78
CA GLY A 383 8.66 -24.35 -26.04
C GLY A 383 8.74 -24.65 -24.55
N LEU A 384 7.58 -24.99 -23.96
CA LEU A 384 7.47 -25.32 -22.53
C LEU A 384 8.32 -26.51 -22.14
N ALA A 385 8.25 -27.62 -22.92
CA ALA A 385 9.04 -28.83 -22.67
C ALA A 385 10.55 -28.56 -22.71
N LEU A 386 11.02 -27.85 -23.74
CA LEU A 386 12.43 -27.51 -23.88
C LEU A 386 12.92 -26.52 -22.81
N GLY A 387 12.07 -25.58 -22.39
CA GLY A 387 12.39 -24.66 -21.28
C GLY A 387 12.56 -25.38 -19.95
N LEU A 388 11.70 -26.36 -19.66
CA LEU A 388 11.86 -27.23 -18.49
C LEU A 388 13.14 -28.10 -18.55
N GLU A 389 13.52 -28.61 -19.74
CA GLU A 389 14.77 -29.32 -19.93
C GLU A 389 15.98 -28.43 -19.66
N VAL A 390 15.96 -27.17 -20.12
CA VAL A 390 17.04 -26.21 -19.86
C VAL A 390 17.18 -25.89 -18.37
N LEU A 391 16.08 -25.75 -17.65
CA LEU A 391 16.13 -25.52 -16.19
C LEU A 391 16.76 -26.68 -15.41
N GLN A 392 16.67 -27.92 -15.92
CA GLN A 392 17.27 -29.10 -15.30
C GLN A 392 18.80 -29.22 -15.45
N GLU A 393 19.43 -28.32 -16.22
CA GLU A 393 20.87 -28.44 -16.54
C GLU A 393 21.81 -28.22 -15.34
N ASP A 394 21.37 -27.48 -14.30
CA ASP A 394 22.21 -27.17 -13.14
C ASP A 394 22.18 -28.29 -12.07
N ASN A 395 20.99 -28.84 -11.77
CA ASN A 395 20.82 -29.74 -10.62
C ASN A 395 19.75 -30.83 -10.79
N PHE A 396 19.18 -30.97 -11.99
CA PHE A 396 18.09 -31.90 -12.33
C PHE A 396 16.76 -31.60 -11.61
N ASP A 397 16.65 -30.47 -10.94
CA ASP A 397 15.44 -30.02 -10.20
C ASP A 397 15.01 -28.65 -10.71
N VAL A 398 13.73 -28.49 -11.00
CA VAL A 398 13.15 -27.21 -11.46
C VAL A 398 12.33 -26.51 -10.34
N LEU A 399 12.33 -27.08 -9.14
CA LEU A 399 11.55 -26.56 -8.03
C LEU A 399 11.99 -25.12 -7.67
N GLY A 400 11.08 -24.18 -7.81
CA GLY A 400 11.32 -22.76 -7.52
C GLY A 400 12.17 -22.03 -8.55
N ASP A 401 12.55 -22.67 -9.67
CA ASP A 401 13.16 -22.00 -10.82
C ASP A 401 12.09 -21.31 -11.65
N GLU A 402 12.47 -20.37 -12.50
CA GLU A 402 11.55 -19.47 -13.17
C GLU A 402 11.51 -19.67 -14.68
N ILE A 403 10.31 -19.59 -15.23
CA ILE A 403 10.07 -19.47 -16.67
C ILE A 403 9.39 -18.12 -16.92
N ILE A 404 9.92 -17.36 -17.87
CA ILE A 404 9.24 -16.23 -18.49
C ILE A 404 8.80 -16.66 -19.87
N PHE A 405 7.52 -16.95 -20.04
CA PHE A 405 6.93 -17.46 -21.27
C PHE A 405 6.27 -16.32 -22.04
N LEU A 406 6.82 -15.96 -23.20
CA LEU A 406 6.33 -14.84 -24.02
C LEU A 406 5.75 -15.34 -25.33
N THR A 407 4.52 -14.92 -25.67
CA THR A 407 3.83 -15.27 -26.92
C THR A 407 2.87 -14.18 -27.37
N ASP A 408 2.58 -14.10 -28.67
CA ASP A 408 1.59 -13.15 -29.19
C ASP A 408 0.26 -13.81 -29.58
N GLY A 409 0.11 -15.11 -29.44
CA GLY A 409 -0.98 -15.75 -30.10
C GLY A 409 -1.63 -16.95 -29.48
N GLN A 410 -2.54 -17.47 -30.28
CA GLN A 410 -3.15 -18.77 -30.04
C GLN A 410 -2.19 -19.86 -30.42
N ALA A 411 -2.10 -20.87 -29.58
CA ALA A 411 -1.38 -22.08 -29.89
C ALA A 411 -1.92 -22.74 -31.20
N THR A 412 -1.02 -23.23 -32.03
CA THR A 412 -1.39 -24.11 -33.15
C THR A 412 -1.45 -25.56 -32.73
N ASP A 413 -0.90 -25.89 -31.57
CA ASP A 413 -1.04 -27.15 -30.85
C ASP A 413 -2.15 -27.04 -29.78
N LYS A 414 -2.38 -28.14 -29.08
CA LYS A 414 -3.32 -28.19 -27.96
C LYS A 414 -2.58 -27.87 -26.65
N PHE A 415 -2.34 -26.60 -26.40
CA PHE A 415 -1.58 -26.14 -25.23
C PHE A 415 -2.18 -26.62 -23.91
N GLU A 416 -3.50 -26.81 -23.88
CA GLU A 416 -4.23 -27.37 -22.72
C GLU A 416 -3.77 -28.79 -22.35
N ASP A 417 -3.24 -29.55 -23.32
CA ASP A 417 -2.75 -30.90 -23.07
C ASP A 417 -1.37 -30.92 -22.37
N CYS A 418 -0.56 -29.86 -22.53
CA CYS A 418 0.80 -29.77 -21.96
C CYS A 418 0.95 -28.78 -20.80
N ALA A 419 0.07 -27.81 -20.67
CA ALA A 419 0.08 -26.86 -19.54
C ALA A 419 0.09 -27.57 -18.17
N PRO A 420 -0.64 -28.69 -17.94
CA PRO A 420 -0.54 -29.45 -16.69
C PRO A 420 0.88 -29.90 -16.34
N THR A 421 1.74 -30.20 -17.33
CA THR A 421 3.14 -30.56 -17.09
C THR A 421 3.92 -29.38 -16.52
N GLY A 422 3.71 -28.17 -17.04
CA GLY A 422 4.28 -26.95 -16.45
C GLY A 422 3.80 -26.72 -15.03
N ILE A 423 2.49 -26.84 -14.79
CA ILE A 423 1.88 -26.64 -13.46
C ILE A 423 2.46 -27.63 -12.43
N GLN A 424 2.64 -28.88 -12.82
CA GLN A 424 3.14 -29.93 -11.93
C GLN A 424 4.67 -29.94 -11.79
N SER A 425 5.39 -29.21 -12.62
CA SER A 425 6.87 -29.21 -12.63
C SER A 425 7.48 -28.65 -11.33
N GLY A 426 6.80 -27.73 -10.69
CA GLY A 426 7.30 -26.99 -9.53
C GLY A 426 8.05 -25.69 -9.90
N ALA A 427 8.24 -25.42 -11.21
CA ALA A 427 8.75 -24.13 -11.66
C ALA A 427 7.70 -23.02 -11.49
N ILE A 428 8.15 -21.79 -11.28
CA ILE A 428 7.32 -20.58 -11.29
C ILE A 428 7.23 -20.08 -12.73
N ILE A 429 6.04 -20.07 -13.32
CA ILE A 429 5.87 -19.71 -14.72
C ILE A 429 5.12 -18.39 -14.84
N SER A 430 5.83 -17.33 -15.23
CA SER A 430 5.21 -16.07 -15.60
C SER A 430 4.94 -16.04 -17.10
N THR A 431 3.78 -15.56 -17.51
CA THR A 431 3.37 -15.51 -18.91
C THR A 431 3.14 -14.07 -19.36
N LEU A 432 3.74 -13.70 -20.48
CA LEU A 432 3.61 -12.41 -21.14
C LEU A 432 2.88 -12.61 -22.48
N ALA A 433 1.71 -12.01 -22.60
CA ALA A 433 0.89 -12.12 -23.79
C ALA A 433 0.80 -10.80 -24.58
N PHE A 434 1.16 -10.83 -25.88
CA PHE A 434 1.06 -9.66 -26.77
C PHE A 434 -0.33 -9.44 -27.38
N SER A 435 -1.28 -10.30 -27.14
CA SER A 435 -2.51 -10.32 -27.93
C SER A 435 -3.72 -10.70 -27.10
N LYS A 436 -4.88 -10.15 -27.51
CA LYS A 436 -6.20 -10.55 -27.03
C LYS A 436 -6.53 -12.02 -27.18
N SER A 437 -5.83 -12.68 -28.12
CA SER A 437 -6.08 -14.07 -28.53
C SER A 437 -5.26 -15.07 -27.71
N ALA A 438 -4.56 -14.65 -26.68
CA ALA A 438 -3.77 -15.53 -25.83
C ALA A 438 -4.66 -16.61 -25.17
N SER A 439 -4.17 -17.86 -25.16
CA SER A 439 -4.90 -18.99 -24.57
C SER A 439 -5.16 -18.76 -23.08
N GLU A 440 -6.36 -19.06 -22.62
CA GLU A 440 -6.72 -19.01 -21.21
C GLU A 440 -5.83 -19.92 -20.35
N ALA A 441 -5.33 -21.01 -20.93
CA ALA A 441 -4.41 -21.92 -20.26
C ALA A 441 -3.08 -21.24 -19.84
N LEU A 442 -2.67 -20.14 -20.51
CA LEU A 442 -1.50 -19.34 -20.10
C LEU A 442 -1.77 -18.59 -18.79
N THR A 443 -2.97 -18.04 -18.63
CA THR A 443 -3.39 -17.37 -17.39
C THR A 443 -3.40 -18.37 -16.24
N GLN A 444 -4.08 -19.51 -16.44
CA GLN A 444 -4.17 -20.58 -15.43
C GLN A 444 -2.80 -21.16 -15.05
N MET A 445 -1.91 -21.34 -16.03
CA MET A 445 -0.56 -21.84 -15.77
C MET A 445 0.24 -20.86 -14.91
N ALA A 446 0.18 -19.56 -15.20
CA ALA A 446 0.86 -18.55 -14.38
C ALA A 446 0.33 -18.55 -12.94
N GLU A 447 -0.97 -18.48 -12.77
CA GLU A 447 -1.61 -18.45 -11.46
C GLU A 447 -1.31 -19.70 -10.63
N LEU A 448 -1.50 -20.88 -11.21
CA LEU A 448 -1.30 -22.15 -10.51
C LEU A 448 0.17 -22.45 -10.18
N THR A 449 1.12 -21.80 -10.82
CA THR A 449 2.55 -21.93 -10.52
C THR A 449 3.07 -20.81 -9.62
N GLY A 450 2.22 -19.82 -9.27
CA GLY A 450 2.62 -18.64 -8.49
C GLY A 450 3.43 -17.62 -9.29
N GLY A 451 3.42 -17.70 -10.61
CA GLY A 451 3.93 -16.68 -11.52
C GLY A 451 2.93 -15.56 -11.77
N ARG A 452 3.29 -14.61 -12.65
CA ARG A 452 2.43 -13.48 -13.04
C ARG A 452 1.92 -13.66 -14.46
N PHE A 453 0.65 -13.34 -14.69
CA PHE A 453 0.09 -13.20 -16.03
C PHE A 453 0.01 -11.72 -16.39
N ILE A 454 0.71 -11.30 -17.44
CA ILE A 454 0.77 -9.90 -17.85
C ILE A 454 0.44 -9.80 -19.34
N ILE A 455 -0.44 -8.86 -19.68
CA ILE A 455 -0.79 -8.54 -21.05
C ILE A 455 -0.06 -7.26 -21.43
N ALA A 456 0.58 -7.30 -22.59
CA ALA A 456 1.16 -6.13 -23.23
C ALA A 456 0.56 -5.99 -24.63
N ASN A 457 0.22 -4.79 -25.03
CA ASN A 457 -0.13 -4.52 -26.42
C ASN A 457 1.12 -4.29 -27.27
N ASP A 458 0.97 -4.29 -28.58
CA ASP A 458 2.04 -4.02 -29.54
C ASP A 458 2.13 -2.53 -29.95
N ASP A 459 1.42 -1.64 -29.24
CA ASP A 459 1.57 -0.20 -29.41
C ASP A 459 2.82 0.30 -28.66
N LEU A 460 3.78 0.78 -29.40
CA LEU A 460 5.00 1.36 -28.85
C LEU A 460 4.74 2.50 -27.85
N THR A 461 3.64 3.26 -28.03
CA THR A 461 3.37 4.40 -27.15
C THR A 461 3.00 4.01 -25.71
N SER A 462 2.50 2.80 -25.49
CA SER A 462 2.14 2.31 -24.16
C SER A 462 3.35 1.86 -23.33
N ASN A 463 4.43 1.40 -23.98
CA ASN A 463 5.62 0.83 -23.36
C ASN A 463 5.37 -0.41 -22.47
N GLN A 464 4.20 -1.03 -22.61
CA GLN A 464 3.72 -2.09 -21.70
C GLN A 464 4.63 -3.29 -21.61
N LEU A 465 5.29 -3.70 -22.70
CA LEU A 465 6.16 -4.86 -22.66
C LEU A 465 7.43 -4.63 -21.85
N MET A 466 8.00 -3.42 -21.92
CA MET A 466 9.13 -3.01 -21.09
C MET A 466 8.73 -3.03 -19.61
N ASP A 467 7.57 -2.48 -19.32
CA ASP A 467 6.99 -2.44 -17.97
C ASP A 467 6.66 -3.84 -17.44
N ALA A 468 6.17 -4.72 -18.31
CA ALA A 468 5.88 -6.11 -17.98
C ALA A 468 7.15 -6.86 -17.51
N PHE A 469 8.26 -6.74 -18.25
CA PHE A 469 9.53 -7.32 -17.82
C PHE A 469 10.07 -6.68 -16.55
N ALA A 470 9.90 -5.37 -16.36
CA ALA A 470 10.28 -4.69 -15.13
C ALA A 470 9.54 -5.25 -13.90
N SER A 471 8.26 -5.57 -14.04
CA SER A 471 7.44 -6.14 -12.96
C SER A 471 7.81 -7.58 -12.58
N LEU A 472 8.62 -8.28 -13.38
CA LEU A 472 9.12 -9.62 -13.08
C LEU A 472 10.40 -9.62 -12.23
N THR A 473 10.80 -8.47 -11.72
CA THR A 473 11.89 -8.38 -10.73
C THR A 473 11.42 -9.03 -9.43
N LEU A 474 12.25 -9.92 -8.89
CA LEU A 474 11.95 -10.58 -7.63
C LEU A 474 12.42 -9.71 -6.47
N SER A 475 11.51 -9.43 -5.55
CA SER A 475 11.88 -8.77 -4.30
C SER A 475 12.46 -9.78 -3.31
N THR A 476 13.69 -9.52 -2.91
CA THR A 476 14.41 -10.25 -1.85
C THR A 476 14.26 -9.61 -0.47
N GLY A 477 13.57 -8.46 -0.39
CA GLY A 477 13.53 -7.59 0.78
C GLY A 477 14.76 -6.68 0.90
N ASP A 478 15.70 -6.74 -0.04
CA ASP A 478 16.85 -5.81 -0.12
C ASP A 478 16.65 -4.81 -1.27
N TYR A 479 15.78 -3.87 -1.06
CA TYR A 479 15.47 -2.83 -2.04
C TYR A 479 16.67 -1.97 -2.44
N THR A 480 17.80 -2.07 -1.72
CA THR A 480 19.03 -1.35 -2.10
C THR A 480 19.73 -1.96 -3.31
N LYS A 481 19.45 -3.22 -3.62
CA LYS A 481 20.01 -3.95 -4.77
C LYS A 481 19.04 -4.06 -5.95
N GLU A 482 17.77 -3.83 -5.70
CA GLU A 482 16.73 -3.92 -6.72
C GLU A 482 16.69 -2.67 -7.59
N PRO A 483 16.51 -2.80 -8.92
CA PRO A 483 16.32 -1.66 -9.79
C PRO A 483 14.95 -1.01 -9.57
N VAL A 484 14.90 0.31 -9.62
CA VAL A 484 13.69 1.11 -9.51
C VAL A 484 13.42 1.79 -10.83
N GLN A 485 12.19 1.70 -11.32
CA GLN A 485 11.75 2.41 -12.51
C GLN A 485 11.29 3.83 -12.12
N LEU A 486 12.03 4.82 -12.59
CA LEU A 486 11.72 6.22 -12.31
C LEU A 486 10.65 6.74 -13.27
N GLU A 487 10.77 6.40 -14.57
CA GLU A 487 9.84 6.86 -15.59
C GLU A 487 9.61 5.78 -16.65
N SER A 488 8.39 5.69 -17.15
CA SER A 488 8.04 4.90 -18.34
C SER A 488 6.87 5.56 -19.04
N ILE A 489 7.13 6.24 -20.15
CA ILE A 489 6.13 6.97 -20.90
C ILE A 489 6.44 6.94 -22.40
N GLY A 490 5.40 7.01 -23.23
CA GLY A 490 5.53 7.13 -24.66
C GLY A 490 4.53 8.10 -25.25
N ALA A 491 4.84 8.54 -26.46
CA ALA A 491 3.98 9.43 -27.22
C ALA A 491 4.17 9.23 -28.73
N ARG A 492 3.15 9.56 -29.51
CA ARG A 492 3.22 9.64 -30.98
C ARG A 492 3.29 11.08 -31.41
N THR A 493 4.41 11.50 -31.96
CA THR A 493 4.66 12.89 -32.34
C THR A 493 5.45 13.00 -33.64
N SER A 494 5.40 14.16 -34.28
CA SER A 494 6.26 14.59 -35.41
C SER A 494 7.12 15.80 -35.04
N ASP A 495 7.19 16.14 -33.77
CA ASP A 495 7.89 17.32 -33.27
C ASP A 495 8.64 16.94 -31.98
N TRP A 496 8.59 17.74 -30.94
CA TRP A 496 9.25 17.50 -29.67
C TRP A 496 8.45 16.57 -28.74
N PHE A 497 9.17 15.69 -28.06
CA PHE A 497 8.70 14.90 -26.91
C PHE A 497 9.56 15.26 -25.72
N ASN A 498 9.02 16.05 -24.81
CA ASN A 498 9.73 16.63 -23.67
C ASN A 498 9.16 16.14 -22.36
N GLY A 499 9.98 16.08 -21.33
CA GLY A 499 9.53 15.79 -19.99
C GLY A 499 10.64 15.90 -18.95
N THR A 500 10.29 15.60 -17.70
CA THR A 500 11.19 15.69 -16.55
C THR A 500 11.12 14.41 -15.75
N VAL A 501 12.27 13.93 -15.31
CA VAL A 501 12.42 12.80 -14.40
C VAL A 501 13.18 13.28 -13.17
N SER A 502 12.58 13.17 -12.00
CA SER A 502 13.20 13.58 -10.75
C SER A 502 13.96 12.41 -10.13
N VAL A 503 15.26 12.53 -10.02
CA VAL A 503 16.16 11.60 -9.31
C VAL A 503 16.32 12.12 -7.90
N ASP A 504 15.80 11.40 -6.91
CA ASP A 504 15.95 11.77 -5.51
C ASP A 504 17.26 11.24 -4.90
N GLN A 505 17.56 11.64 -3.67
CA GLN A 505 18.82 11.30 -2.99
C GLN A 505 18.98 9.80 -2.70
N THR A 506 17.88 9.02 -2.72
CA THR A 506 17.90 7.59 -2.40
C THR A 506 18.31 6.72 -3.58
N VAL A 507 18.23 7.25 -4.80
CA VAL A 507 18.61 6.57 -6.05
C VAL A 507 19.69 7.34 -6.80
N GLY A 508 20.23 6.78 -7.86
CA GLY A 508 21.22 7.44 -8.71
C GLY A 508 22.28 6.47 -9.25
N ASN A 509 22.47 5.34 -8.59
CA ASN A 509 23.44 4.35 -9.08
C ASN A 509 22.89 3.62 -10.30
N LYS A 510 23.75 3.30 -11.27
CA LYS A 510 23.40 2.64 -12.54
C LYS A 510 22.17 3.29 -13.24
N THR A 511 22.04 4.62 -13.17
CA THR A 511 20.94 5.31 -13.82
C THR A 511 21.07 5.22 -15.34
N SER A 512 20.00 4.75 -15.99
CA SER A 512 19.93 4.51 -17.43
C SER A 512 18.67 5.12 -18.03
N PHE A 513 18.82 5.91 -19.08
CA PHE A 513 17.74 6.41 -19.92
C PHE A 513 17.74 5.61 -21.22
N VAL A 514 16.64 4.90 -21.51
CA VAL A 514 16.46 4.10 -22.71
C VAL A 514 15.33 4.73 -23.53
N ILE A 515 15.65 5.22 -24.73
CA ILE A 515 14.71 5.77 -25.68
C ILE A 515 14.53 4.77 -26.82
N ILE A 516 13.27 4.42 -27.13
CA ILE A 516 12.90 3.60 -28.29
C ILE A 516 12.19 4.48 -29.30
N TYR A 517 12.52 4.30 -30.59
CA TYR A 517 11.90 5.01 -31.70
C TYR A 517 11.38 4.05 -32.77
N GLU A 518 10.24 4.40 -33.39
CA GLU A 518 9.56 3.53 -34.36
C GLU A 518 10.25 3.50 -35.74
N ARG A 519 10.59 4.65 -36.30
CA ARG A 519 10.95 4.79 -37.71
C ARG A 519 12.32 5.37 -37.95
N SER A 520 12.48 6.63 -37.56
CA SER A 520 13.70 7.41 -37.82
C SER A 520 14.39 7.81 -36.52
N PHE A 521 15.72 7.79 -36.57
CA PHE A 521 16.56 8.18 -35.45
C PHE A 521 16.25 9.62 -34.98
N PRO A 522 15.82 9.87 -33.74
CA PRO A 522 15.52 11.20 -33.22
C PRO A 522 16.76 11.93 -32.73
N SER A 523 16.67 13.25 -32.64
CA SER A 523 17.67 14.03 -31.87
C SER A 523 17.31 13.97 -30.39
N VAL A 524 18.25 13.58 -29.55
CA VAL A 524 18.04 13.36 -28.11
C VAL A 524 18.94 14.31 -27.31
N TYR A 525 18.35 15.02 -26.37
CA TYR A 525 19.02 15.89 -25.42
C TYR A 525 18.52 15.53 -24.03
N ILE A 526 19.46 15.26 -23.09
CA ILE A 526 19.15 15.01 -21.69
C ILE A 526 20.02 15.96 -20.87
N GLN A 527 19.40 16.79 -20.03
CA GLN A 527 20.05 17.78 -19.20
C GLN A 527 19.97 17.35 -17.73
N SER A 528 21.13 17.34 -17.07
CA SER A 528 21.22 17.09 -15.63
C SER A 528 20.79 18.32 -14.80
N PRO A 529 20.47 18.18 -13.51
CA PRO A 529 20.15 19.29 -12.62
C PRO A 529 21.21 20.40 -12.59
N SER A 530 22.50 20.07 -12.72
CA SER A 530 23.60 21.05 -12.82
C SER A 530 23.71 21.75 -14.18
N GLY A 531 22.85 21.39 -15.16
CA GLY A 531 22.86 21.98 -16.49
C GLY A 531 23.80 21.30 -17.50
N LEU A 532 24.41 20.16 -17.17
CA LEU A 532 25.20 19.37 -18.11
C LEU A 532 24.27 18.71 -19.14
N ILE A 533 24.52 18.96 -20.42
CA ILE A 533 23.70 18.41 -21.52
C ILE A 533 24.41 17.21 -22.13
N TYR A 534 23.74 16.08 -22.11
CA TYR A 534 24.10 14.87 -22.83
C TYR A 534 23.41 14.86 -24.20
N THR A 535 24.19 14.61 -25.22
CA THR A 535 23.69 14.54 -26.61
C THR A 535 23.99 13.16 -27.18
N GLN A 536 23.64 12.94 -28.43
CA GLN A 536 23.89 11.69 -29.14
C GLN A 536 25.34 11.21 -29.10
N THR A 537 26.31 12.11 -28.90
CA THR A 537 27.75 11.75 -28.78
C THR A 537 28.08 11.07 -27.46
N ASN A 538 27.24 11.24 -26.46
CA ASN A 538 27.39 10.66 -25.11
C ASN A 538 26.55 9.39 -24.95
N MET A 539 25.74 9.03 -25.95
CA MET A 539 24.76 7.96 -25.90
C MET A 539 25.14 6.80 -26.82
N ASN A 540 24.73 5.61 -26.41
CA ASN A 540 24.87 4.42 -27.26
C ASN A 540 23.62 4.31 -28.17
N HIS A 541 23.85 4.27 -29.48
CA HIS A 541 22.79 4.07 -30.48
C HIS A 541 22.89 2.69 -31.08
N ASP A 542 21.84 1.89 -30.93
CA ASP A 542 21.66 0.61 -31.64
C ASP A 542 20.56 0.77 -32.70
N GLY A 543 20.98 0.91 -33.95
CA GLY A 543 20.05 1.05 -35.09
C GLY A 543 19.25 -0.21 -35.39
N SER A 544 19.75 -1.41 -34.99
CA SER A 544 19.03 -2.68 -35.16
C SER A 544 17.90 -2.82 -34.15
N LEU A 545 18.13 -2.42 -32.90
CA LEU A 545 17.14 -2.36 -31.84
C LEU A 545 16.31 -1.07 -31.86
N LYS A 546 16.67 -0.10 -32.69
CA LYS A 546 16.04 1.25 -32.69
C LYS A 546 16.02 1.87 -31.30
N THR A 547 17.12 1.77 -30.57
CA THR A 547 17.27 2.30 -29.21
C THR A 547 18.38 3.32 -29.12
N VAL A 548 18.20 4.29 -28.25
CA VAL A 548 19.21 5.26 -27.79
C VAL A 548 19.32 5.12 -26.28
N THR A 549 20.50 4.82 -25.77
CA THR A 549 20.70 4.61 -24.33
C THR A 549 21.77 5.57 -23.79
N LEU A 550 21.42 6.31 -22.76
CA LEU A 550 22.34 7.04 -21.90
C LEU A 550 22.50 6.26 -20.59
N ASN A 551 23.68 5.73 -20.33
CA ASN A 551 24.07 5.28 -18.99
C ASN A 551 24.80 6.44 -18.31
N VAL A 552 24.20 6.98 -17.25
CA VAL A 552 24.79 8.12 -16.50
C VAL A 552 26.06 7.64 -15.81
N PRO A 553 27.23 8.29 -16.06
CA PRO A 553 28.47 7.90 -15.43
C PRO A 553 28.44 8.10 -13.90
N GLY A 554 28.81 7.09 -13.14
CA GLY A 554 28.83 7.17 -11.67
C GLY A 554 27.44 7.17 -11.07
N THR A 555 27.24 7.95 -10.00
CA THR A 555 25.93 8.17 -9.36
C THR A 555 25.28 9.40 -10.00
N ALA A 556 24.06 9.25 -10.50
CA ALA A 556 23.31 10.37 -11.08
C ALA A 556 23.05 11.44 -10.02
N GLU A 557 23.18 12.69 -10.43
CA GLU A 557 22.95 13.86 -9.58
C GLU A 557 21.49 13.93 -9.14
N PRO A 558 21.19 14.12 -7.84
CA PRO A 558 19.82 14.33 -7.38
C PRO A 558 19.23 15.64 -7.92
N GLY A 559 17.98 15.60 -8.33
CA GLY A 559 17.23 16.72 -8.87
C GLY A 559 16.50 16.36 -10.16
N ASP A 560 16.03 17.38 -10.85
CA ASP A 560 15.22 17.23 -12.05
C ASP A 560 16.09 17.10 -13.31
N TRP A 561 15.97 15.94 -13.96
CA TRP A 561 16.58 15.65 -15.25
C TRP A 561 15.57 15.94 -16.35
N GLU A 562 15.91 16.85 -17.26
CA GLU A 562 15.05 17.21 -18.39
C GLU A 562 15.44 16.42 -19.63
N TYR A 563 14.48 15.83 -20.31
CA TYR A 563 14.70 15.22 -21.62
C TYR A 563 13.92 15.92 -22.71
N SER A 564 14.57 16.08 -23.87
CA SER A 564 14.00 16.66 -25.07
C SER A 564 14.37 15.78 -26.26
N ILE A 565 13.36 15.16 -26.88
CA ILE A 565 13.52 14.23 -27.98
C ILE A 565 12.81 14.81 -29.19
N GLN A 566 13.57 15.16 -30.26
CA GLN A 566 13.02 15.76 -31.45
C GLN A 566 12.94 14.75 -32.61
N THR A 567 11.81 14.71 -33.25
CA THR A 567 11.61 13.96 -34.49
C THR A 567 10.94 14.81 -35.55
N THR A 568 11.29 14.58 -36.83
CA THR A 568 10.70 15.28 -37.99
C THR A 568 9.66 14.45 -38.71
N THR A 569 9.46 13.19 -38.29
CA THR A 569 8.50 12.26 -38.88
C THR A 569 7.53 11.80 -37.79
N LEU A 570 6.24 11.70 -38.13
CA LEU A 570 5.25 11.16 -37.22
C LEU A 570 5.61 9.72 -36.87
N GLN A 571 5.98 9.49 -35.60
CA GLN A 571 6.37 8.19 -35.09
C GLN A 571 6.09 8.06 -33.60
N ALA A 572 6.05 6.82 -33.09
CA ALA A 572 6.06 6.55 -31.67
C ALA A 572 7.48 6.69 -31.10
N LEU A 573 7.55 7.30 -29.95
CA LEU A 573 8.73 7.44 -29.10
C LEU A 573 8.38 6.99 -27.69
N THR A 574 9.27 6.24 -27.05
CA THR A 574 9.14 5.93 -25.62
C THR A 574 10.44 6.23 -24.89
N ILE A 575 10.32 6.52 -23.61
CA ILE A 575 11.43 6.66 -22.70
C ILE A 575 11.18 5.83 -21.46
N THR A 576 12.18 5.05 -21.07
CA THR A 576 12.22 4.32 -19.79
C THR A 576 13.46 4.75 -19.03
N VAL A 577 13.30 5.12 -17.78
CA VAL A 577 14.40 5.51 -16.90
C VAL A 577 14.42 4.61 -15.69
N THR A 578 15.56 3.96 -15.47
CA THR A 578 15.80 3.05 -14.35
C THR A 578 16.98 3.51 -13.53
N SER A 579 16.96 3.22 -12.23
CA SER A 579 18.06 3.53 -11.32
C SER A 579 18.12 2.49 -10.20
N GLN A 580 19.20 2.50 -9.43
CA GLN A 580 19.36 1.70 -8.21
C GLN A 580 19.67 2.62 -7.03
N ALA A 581 19.59 2.08 -5.82
CA ALA A 581 19.90 2.82 -4.60
C ALA A 581 21.28 3.53 -4.72
N SER A 582 21.32 4.79 -4.30
CA SER A 582 22.57 5.59 -4.30
C SER A 582 23.57 5.08 -3.26
N GLN A 583 23.07 4.50 -2.17
CA GLN A 583 23.85 3.97 -1.03
C GLN A 583 23.35 2.58 -0.66
N ALA A 584 24.25 1.72 -0.18
CA ALA A 584 23.95 0.33 0.14
C ALA A 584 23.09 0.14 1.40
N ASP A 585 22.98 1.16 2.24
CA ASP A 585 22.24 1.14 3.51
C ASP A 585 20.98 2.01 3.51
N VAL A 586 20.70 2.71 2.40
CA VAL A 586 19.53 3.59 2.25
C VAL A 586 18.60 3.01 1.18
N PRO A 587 17.51 2.35 1.56
CA PRO A 587 16.52 1.87 0.60
C PRO A 587 15.87 3.01 -0.18
N PRO A 588 15.58 2.82 -1.48
CA PRO A 588 14.86 3.82 -2.28
C PRO A 588 13.40 3.97 -1.83
N ILE A 589 12.79 5.08 -2.24
CA ILE A 589 11.34 5.18 -2.27
C ILE A 589 10.82 4.17 -3.28
N ILE A 590 9.89 3.32 -2.86
CA ILE A 590 9.25 2.28 -3.68
C ILE A 590 7.76 2.55 -3.84
N VAL A 591 7.21 2.07 -4.93
CA VAL A 591 5.77 2.08 -5.22
C VAL A 591 5.34 0.64 -5.49
N LYS A 592 4.34 0.18 -4.75
CA LYS A 592 3.67 -1.10 -5.00
C LYS A 592 2.24 -0.82 -5.40
N THR A 593 1.75 -1.53 -6.40
CA THR A 593 0.39 -1.33 -6.89
C THR A 593 -0.29 -2.66 -7.21
N HIS A 594 -1.57 -2.74 -6.89
CA HIS A 594 -2.41 -3.88 -7.21
C HIS A 594 -3.89 -3.51 -7.29
N MET A 595 -4.70 -4.46 -7.75
CA MET A 595 -6.15 -4.41 -7.70
C MET A 595 -6.65 -5.35 -6.60
N ASN A 596 -7.78 -5.01 -5.95
CA ASN A 596 -8.40 -5.88 -4.96
C ASN A 596 -8.88 -7.24 -5.52
N GLN A 597 -9.00 -7.36 -6.82
CA GLN A 597 -9.40 -8.59 -7.52
C GLN A 597 -8.81 -8.66 -8.91
N GLN A 598 -8.34 -9.83 -9.31
CA GLN A 598 -7.81 -10.11 -10.65
C GLN A 598 -8.90 -10.55 -11.63
N PHE A 599 -10.02 -11.07 -11.13
CA PHE A 599 -11.21 -11.46 -11.91
C PHE A 599 -12.43 -10.75 -11.38
N SER A 600 -13.20 -10.12 -12.26
CA SER A 600 -14.42 -9.42 -11.89
C SER A 600 -15.58 -9.83 -12.83
N ASP A 601 -16.72 -10.11 -12.25
CA ASP A 601 -18.00 -10.26 -12.97
C ASP A 601 -18.84 -8.98 -12.98
N GLY A 602 -18.30 -7.91 -12.41
CA GLY A 602 -18.95 -6.62 -12.25
C GLY A 602 -19.94 -6.53 -11.10
N THR A 603 -20.10 -7.57 -10.28
CA THR A 603 -21.04 -7.55 -9.15
C THR A 603 -20.47 -6.81 -7.93
N LYS A 604 -19.14 -6.74 -7.85
CA LYS A 604 -18.41 -6.05 -6.77
C LYS A 604 -17.58 -4.92 -7.34
N PRO A 605 -17.40 -3.82 -6.59
CA PRO A 605 -16.51 -2.74 -6.99
C PRO A 605 -15.06 -3.22 -7.14
N MET A 606 -14.36 -2.64 -8.12
CA MET A 606 -12.92 -2.81 -8.27
C MET A 606 -12.19 -1.65 -7.61
N LEU A 607 -11.13 -1.95 -6.85
CA LEU A 607 -10.31 -0.95 -6.19
C LEU A 607 -8.88 -1.00 -6.72
N VAL A 608 -8.31 0.17 -6.93
CA VAL A 608 -6.89 0.35 -7.26
C VAL A 608 -6.17 0.87 -6.03
N PHE A 609 -5.04 0.26 -5.69
CA PHE A 609 -4.17 0.65 -4.59
C PHE A 609 -2.76 0.94 -5.06
N ALA A 610 -2.14 1.94 -4.45
CA ALA A 610 -0.72 2.23 -4.59
C ALA A 610 -0.13 2.59 -3.22
N GLU A 611 0.75 1.74 -2.70
CA GLU A 611 1.56 2.03 -1.52
C GLU A 611 2.81 2.80 -1.95
N VAL A 612 3.05 3.97 -1.36
CA VAL A 612 4.26 4.76 -1.56
C VAL A 612 5.01 4.85 -0.24
N SER A 613 6.19 4.22 -0.18
CA SER A 613 6.93 4.13 1.07
C SER A 613 8.44 4.09 0.87
N GLN A 614 9.20 4.40 1.92
CA GLN A 614 10.63 4.18 2.02
C GLN A 614 10.93 3.41 3.29
N ASN A 615 11.44 2.19 3.16
CA ASN A 615 11.77 1.35 4.32
C ASN A 615 10.62 1.29 5.34
N TYR A 616 9.40 0.99 4.86
CA TYR A 616 8.15 0.96 5.64
C TYR A 616 7.64 2.32 6.15
N ARG A 617 8.35 3.40 5.90
CA ARG A 617 7.89 4.74 6.25
C ARG A 617 6.99 5.30 5.15
N PRO A 618 5.76 5.72 5.45
CA PRO A 618 4.83 6.24 4.45
C PRO A 618 5.34 7.54 3.81
N VAL A 619 5.08 7.68 2.51
CA VAL A 619 5.22 8.94 1.77
C VAL A 619 3.82 9.47 1.50
N ILE A 620 3.45 10.58 2.13
CA ILE A 620 2.14 11.22 2.02
C ILE A 620 2.18 12.47 1.15
N ASN A 621 1.02 12.93 0.68
CA ASN A 621 0.86 14.10 -0.18
C ASN A 621 1.62 14.02 -1.52
N ALA A 622 1.88 12.82 -2.04
CA ALA A 622 2.40 12.64 -3.38
C ALA A 622 1.26 12.72 -4.42
N ASP A 623 1.60 13.10 -5.66
CA ASP A 623 0.66 13.07 -6.78
C ASP A 623 0.70 11.68 -7.43
N VAL A 624 -0.36 10.90 -7.23
CA VAL A 624 -0.45 9.49 -7.61
C VAL A 624 -1.53 9.27 -8.65
N TRP A 625 -1.16 8.74 -9.81
CA TRP A 625 -2.06 8.48 -10.93
C TRP A 625 -1.97 7.04 -11.40
N ALA A 626 -3.11 6.38 -11.46
CA ALA A 626 -3.26 5.08 -12.10
C ALA A 626 -3.71 5.26 -13.55
N THR A 627 -3.15 4.45 -14.44
CA THR A 627 -3.58 4.29 -15.84
C THR A 627 -4.01 2.85 -16.03
N LEU A 628 -5.26 2.66 -16.40
CA LEU A 628 -5.83 1.36 -16.73
C LEU A 628 -6.04 1.32 -18.25
N GLU A 629 -5.39 0.37 -18.89
CA GLU A 629 -5.46 0.22 -20.34
C GLU A 629 -6.09 -1.11 -20.69
N SER A 630 -7.22 -1.08 -21.39
CA SER A 630 -7.93 -2.27 -21.83
C SER A 630 -7.28 -2.89 -23.08
N GLU A 631 -7.52 -4.15 -23.30
CA GLU A 631 -7.11 -4.85 -24.54
C GLU A 631 -7.72 -4.25 -25.81
N THR A 632 -8.77 -3.43 -25.69
CA THR A 632 -9.37 -2.71 -26.83
C THR A 632 -8.60 -1.45 -27.22
N GLY A 633 -7.65 -1.02 -26.33
CA GLY A 633 -6.88 0.20 -26.45
C GLY A 633 -7.57 1.41 -25.81
N SER A 634 -8.70 1.22 -25.11
CA SER A 634 -9.25 2.29 -24.25
C SER A 634 -8.36 2.48 -23.02
N THR A 635 -8.10 3.75 -22.68
CA THR A 635 -7.24 4.14 -21.58
C THR A 635 -8.03 5.00 -20.60
N HIS A 636 -8.03 4.63 -19.34
CA HIS A 636 -8.64 5.38 -18.27
C HIS A 636 -7.56 5.82 -17.27
N THR A 637 -7.56 7.11 -16.93
CA THR A 637 -6.67 7.65 -15.90
C THR A 637 -7.47 7.95 -14.65
N LEU A 638 -6.90 7.65 -13.48
CA LEU A 638 -7.54 7.75 -12.19
C LEU A 638 -6.54 8.31 -11.17
N GLN A 639 -6.85 9.44 -10.56
CA GLN A 639 -6.07 9.95 -9.45
C GLN A 639 -6.38 9.13 -8.20
N LEU A 640 -5.36 8.61 -7.56
CA LEU A 640 -5.48 7.89 -6.29
C LEU A 640 -5.27 8.86 -5.12
N LEU A 641 -6.04 8.69 -4.05
CA LEU A 641 -6.06 9.58 -2.89
C LEU A 641 -5.69 8.84 -1.60
N ASP A 642 -4.98 9.52 -0.71
CA ASP A 642 -4.64 9.11 0.66
C ASP A 642 -5.34 10.08 1.63
N ASN A 643 -6.67 10.00 1.70
CA ASN A 643 -7.53 10.99 2.37
C ASN A 643 -8.43 10.42 3.48
N GLY A 644 -8.41 9.09 3.70
CA GLY A 644 -9.21 8.41 4.72
C GLY A 644 -10.70 8.29 4.37
N ALA A 645 -11.07 8.38 3.08
CA ALA A 645 -12.44 8.31 2.64
C ALA A 645 -12.58 7.54 1.32
N GLY A 646 -13.79 7.08 1.00
CA GLY A 646 -14.06 6.30 -0.21
C GLY A 646 -13.39 4.93 -0.14
N ALA A 647 -12.51 4.67 -1.08
CA ALA A 647 -11.70 3.46 -1.14
C ALA A 647 -10.55 3.45 -0.12
N ASP A 648 -10.16 4.62 0.39
CA ASP A 648 -9.11 4.78 1.37
C ASP A 648 -9.67 4.64 2.79
N ALA A 649 -9.07 3.79 3.63
CA ALA A 649 -9.52 3.56 4.99
C ALA A 649 -8.82 4.45 6.02
N ILE A 650 -7.55 4.83 5.78
CA ILE A 650 -6.70 5.50 6.78
C ILE A 650 -5.96 6.66 6.12
N LYS A 651 -6.38 7.87 6.42
CA LYS A 651 -5.71 9.08 5.92
C LYS A 651 -4.24 9.15 6.32
N ASP A 652 -3.39 9.62 5.42
CA ASP A 652 -1.97 9.88 5.62
C ASP A 652 -1.17 8.64 6.09
N ASP A 653 -1.47 7.47 5.50
CA ASP A 653 -0.74 6.23 5.77
C ASP A 653 0.14 5.76 4.60
N GLY A 654 0.18 6.55 3.50
CA GLY A 654 0.95 6.28 2.29
C GLY A 654 0.30 5.27 1.36
N ILE A 655 -0.97 4.89 1.61
CA ILE A 655 -1.78 4.08 0.71
C ILE A 655 -2.73 5.01 -0.05
N TYR A 656 -2.49 5.12 -1.34
CA TYR A 656 -3.34 5.87 -2.24
C TYR A 656 -4.30 4.91 -2.91
N SER A 657 -5.60 5.18 -2.80
CA SER A 657 -6.60 4.27 -3.38
C SER A 657 -7.77 5.00 -4.01
N ARG A 658 -8.48 4.31 -4.90
CA ARG A 658 -9.74 4.76 -5.49
C ARG A 658 -10.49 3.62 -6.14
N TYR A 659 -11.81 3.72 -6.21
CA TYR A 659 -12.65 2.79 -6.95
C TYR A 659 -12.51 3.00 -8.46
N PHE A 660 -12.42 1.90 -9.20
CA PHE A 660 -12.45 1.90 -10.66
C PHE A 660 -13.83 1.46 -11.14
N THR A 661 -14.59 2.42 -11.68
CA THR A 661 -16.00 2.22 -12.10
C THR A 661 -16.17 2.13 -13.62
N LYS A 662 -15.15 2.49 -14.40
CA LYS A 662 -15.16 2.39 -15.87
C LYS A 662 -14.82 0.99 -16.35
N ILE A 663 -15.60 0.01 -15.87
CA ILE A 663 -15.38 -1.41 -16.09
C ILE A 663 -15.79 -1.79 -17.52
N GLU A 664 -14.88 -2.37 -18.30
CA GLU A 664 -15.10 -2.89 -19.64
C GLU A 664 -14.82 -4.39 -19.70
N ASN A 665 -15.59 -5.14 -20.53
CA ASN A 665 -15.32 -6.55 -20.76
C ASN A 665 -13.95 -6.76 -21.39
N GLY A 666 -13.26 -7.78 -20.94
CA GLY A 666 -11.96 -8.19 -21.47
C GLY A 666 -10.85 -8.00 -20.44
N ARG A 667 -9.63 -8.00 -20.93
CA ARG A 667 -8.40 -7.91 -20.14
C ARG A 667 -7.90 -6.48 -20.09
N SER A 668 -7.35 -6.11 -18.94
CA SER A 668 -6.76 -4.77 -18.75
C SER A 668 -5.47 -4.85 -17.97
N SER A 669 -4.59 -3.87 -18.17
CA SER A 669 -3.34 -3.69 -17.41
C SER A 669 -3.43 -2.46 -16.52
N LEU A 670 -2.68 -2.48 -15.42
CA LEU A 670 -2.56 -1.39 -14.47
C LEU A 670 -1.13 -0.83 -14.46
N LYS A 671 -1.01 0.48 -14.52
CA LYS A 671 0.24 1.22 -14.36
C LYS A 671 0.01 2.40 -13.43
N VAL A 672 0.87 2.58 -12.45
CA VAL A 672 0.81 3.72 -11.52
C VAL A 672 2.04 4.58 -11.68
N ARG A 673 1.83 5.87 -11.72
CA ARG A 673 2.87 6.90 -11.77
C ARG A 673 2.75 7.82 -10.57
N VAL A 674 3.86 8.00 -9.87
CA VAL A 674 3.95 8.83 -8.67
C VAL A 674 4.94 9.95 -8.90
N LYS A 675 4.56 11.15 -8.54
CA LYS A 675 5.41 12.33 -8.64
C LYS A 675 5.34 13.18 -7.38
N ASN A 676 6.47 13.83 -7.09
CA ASN A 676 6.56 14.97 -6.18
C ASN A 676 7.42 16.05 -6.81
N GLN A 677 6.83 16.90 -7.63
CA GLN A 677 7.53 18.02 -8.27
C GLN A 677 7.38 19.32 -7.48
N ASP A 678 6.29 19.47 -6.73
CA ASP A 678 5.95 20.71 -6.02
C ASP A 678 6.42 20.73 -4.56
N GLY A 679 7.18 19.70 -4.11
CA GLY A 679 7.71 19.60 -2.75
C GLY A 679 6.64 19.44 -1.66
N GLN A 680 5.45 18.92 -2.02
CA GLN A 680 4.34 18.70 -1.07
C GLN A 680 4.48 17.38 -0.31
N ALA A 681 5.13 16.37 -0.92
CA ALA A 681 5.26 15.07 -0.30
C ALA A 681 6.15 15.12 0.95
N ARG A 682 5.76 14.34 1.96
CA ARG A 682 6.40 14.26 3.26
C ARG A 682 6.53 12.80 3.67
N PHE A 683 7.58 12.49 4.45
CA PHE A 683 7.59 11.26 5.23
C PHE A 683 6.73 11.46 6.48
N ALA A 684 5.77 10.60 6.68
CA ALA A 684 4.98 10.56 7.90
C ALA A 684 5.49 9.46 8.85
N ALA A 685 5.13 9.57 10.13
CA ALA A 685 5.22 8.44 11.03
C ALA A 685 4.24 7.35 10.55
N PRO A 686 4.62 6.06 10.58
CA PRO A 686 3.67 5.01 10.26
C PRO A 686 2.45 5.10 11.15
N LYS A 687 1.26 5.23 10.56
CA LYS A 687 0.01 5.04 11.30
C LYS A 687 -0.15 3.55 11.48
N LYS A 688 -0.03 3.10 12.72
CA LYS A 688 0.02 1.70 13.07
C LYS A 688 -1.33 1.27 13.62
N SER A 689 -1.97 0.33 12.95
CA SER A 689 -2.94 -0.55 13.57
C SER A 689 -2.14 -1.63 14.28
N GLY A 690 -2.27 -1.76 15.59
CA GLY A 690 -1.51 -2.76 16.33
C GLY A 690 -1.78 -2.71 17.84
N ALA A 691 -1.25 -3.68 18.57
CA ALA A 691 -1.44 -3.76 20.02
C ALA A 691 -0.94 -2.48 20.72
N PRO A 692 -1.75 -1.81 21.56
CA PRO A 692 -1.38 -0.56 22.18
C PRO A 692 -0.29 -0.73 23.23
N TYR A 693 0.54 0.29 23.36
CA TYR A 693 1.45 0.41 24.52
C TYR A 693 0.64 0.53 25.82
N VAL A 694 0.99 -0.28 26.79
CA VAL A 694 0.36 -0.27 28.13
C VAL A 694 1.24 0.48 29.10
N PRO A 695 0.82 1.64 29.63
CA PRO A 695 1.63 2.47 30.53
C PRO A 695 1.83 1.83 31.92
N GLY A 696 1.03 0.84 32.26
CA GLY A 696 1.04 0.11 33.53
C GLY A 696 -0.33 -0.45 33.86
N TYR A 697 -0.45 -1.05 35.03
CA TYR A 697 -1.67 -1.72 35.49
C TYR A 697 -2.03 -1.27 36.90
N VAL A 698 -3.32 -1.33 37.23
CA VAL A 698 -3.77 -1.23 38.62
C VAL A 698 -3.79 -2.62 39.24
N GLU A 699 -2.99 -2.83 40.28
CA GLU A 699 -2.93 -4.08 41.01
C GLU A 699 -3.21 -3.81 42.51
N ASN A 700 -4.24 -4.46 43.04
CA ASN A 700 -4.69 -4.23 44.44
C ASN A 700 -4.95 -2.74 44.76
N GLY A 701 -5.47 -1.97 43.78
CA GLY A 701 -5.76 -0.54 43.94
C GLY A 701 -4.54 0.39 43.80
N VAL A 702 -3.36 -0.15 43.47
CA VAL A 702 -2.11 0.61 43.30
C VAL A 702 -1.65 0.50 41.84
N VAL A 703 -1.34 1.64 41.21
CA VAL A 703 -0.80 1.65 39.85
C VAL A 703 0.65 1.18 39.86
N GLN A 704 0.93 0.13 39.07
CA GLN A 704 2.25 -0.35 38.73
C GLN A 704 2.61 0.19 37.35
N LEU A 705 3.67 0.98 37.26
CA LEU A 705 4.11 1.57 36.00
C LEU A 705 4.98 0.58 35.20
N ASN A 706 4.71 0.44 33.94
CA ASN A 706 5.61 -0.19 32.96
C ASN A 706 6.75 0.76 32.58
N PRO A 707 7.85 0.27 32.02
CA PRO A 707 8.88 1.12 31.45
C PRO A 707 8.29 2.07 30.38
N PRO A 708 8.84 3.29 30.27
CA PRO A 708 8.33 4.24 29.26
C PRO A 708 8.62 3.76 27.83
N LYS A 709 7.68 3.98 26.94
CA LYS A 709 7.85 3.73 25.49
C LYS A 709 9.05 4.56 24.98
N PRO A 710 9.96 3.96 24.17
CA PRO A 710 11.01 4.72 23.49
C PRO A 710 10.40 5.82 22.61
N PRO A 711 10.95 7.05 22.65
CA PRO A 711 10.42 8.14 21.83
C PRO A 711 10.70 7.88 20.34
N VAL A 712 9.68 7.97 19.51
CA VAL A 712 9.77 7.97 18.05
C VAL A 712 9.58 9.40 17.55
N SER A 713 10.37 9.83 16.58
CA SER A 713 10.18 11.15 15.96
C SER A 713 8.93 11.10 15.07
N GLU A 714 7.96 11.95 15.37
CA GLU A 714 6.71 12.09 14.60
C GLU A 714 6.77 13.26 13.60
N GLU A 715 7.87 14.01 13.55
CA GLU A 715 7.98 15.15 12.66
C GLU A 715 7.99 14.70 11.19
N PRO A 716 7.09 15.23 10.36
CA PRO A 716 7.12 15.00 8.93
C PRO A 716 8.40 15.60 8.33
N LEU A 717 9.16 14.78 7.60
CA LEU A 717 10.37 15.21 6.90
C LEU A 717 10.06 15.42 5.42
N GLU A 718 10.68 16.43 4.81
CA GLU A 718 10.57 16.64 3.37
C GLU A 718 11.23 15.50 2.59
N VAL A 719 10.54 15.05 1.55
CA VAL A 719 11.01 13.96 0.69
C VAL A 719 11.90 14.47 -0.45
N GLY A 720 11.70 15.72 -0.88
CA GLY A 720 12.30 16.26 -2.11
C GLY A 720 11.56 15.78 -3.37
N SER A 721 12.02 16.25 -4.53
CA SER A 721 11.45 15.85 -5.82
C SER A 721 11.79 14.40 -6.13
N PHE A 722 10.79 13.62 -6.56
CA PHE A 722 10.98 12.24 -7.04
C PHE A 722 9.93 11.87 -8.08
N THR A 723 10.27 10.90 -8.92
CA THR A 723 9.36 10.26 -9.86
C THR A 723 9.49 8.75 -9.74
N ARG A 724 8.38 8.01 -9.77
CA ARG A 724 8.32 6.53 -9.78
C ARG A 724 7.24 6.05 -10.71
N THR A 725 7.50 4.93 -11.34
CA THR A 725 6.50 4.18 -12.13
C THR A 725 6.47 2.75 -11.64
N ALA A 726 5.29 2.20 -11.41
CA ALA A 726 5.07 0.82 -11.03
C ALA A 726 4.00 0.18 -11.93
N THR A 727 4.19 -1.09 -12.27
CA THR A 727 3.25 -1.86 -13.07
C THR A 727 2.61 -2.93 -12.19
N GLY A 728 1.28 -2.89 -12.13
CA GLY A 728 0.48 -3.90 -11.45
C GLY A 728 0.23 -5.13 -12.33
N GLU A 729 -0.43 -6.10 -11.76
CA GLU A 729 -0.88 -7.29 -12.49
C GLU A 729 -2.03 -6.94 -13.45
N SER A 730 -2.17 -7.75 -14.51
CA SER A 730 -3.32 -7.65 -15.39
C SER A 730 -4.55 -8.27 -14.73
N PHE A 731 -5.72 -7.72 -15.04
CA PHE A 731 -6.99 -8.23 -14.54
C PHE A 731 -7.97 -8.50 -15.67
N VAL A 732 -8.97 -9.33 -15.39
CA VAL A 732 -9.97 -9.76 -16.37
C VAL A 732 -11.37 -9.41 -15.88
N VAL A 733 -12.17 -8.83 -16.76
CA VAL A 733 -13.58 -8.53 -16.50
C VAL A 733 -14.47 -9.35 -17.43
N THR A 734 -15.47 -10.02 -16.86
CA THR A 734 -16.47 -10.77 -17.61
C THR A 734 -17.86 -10.38 -17.13
N LEU A 735 -18.41 -9.30 -17.70
CA LEU A 735 -19.75 -8.82 -17.33
C LEU A 735 -20.84 -9.73 -17.90
N SER A 736 -21.87 -9.99 -17.10
CA SER A 736 -23.07 -10.75 -17.53
C SER A 736 -23.99 -9.98 -18.48
N GLY A 737 -23.74 -8.68 -18.71
CA GLY A 737 -24.49 -7.75 -19.54
C GLY A 737 -23.63 -6.83 -20.38
N THR A 738 -24.25 -5.98 -21.20
CA THR A 738 -23.55 -5.00 -22.05
C THR A 738 -23.34 -3.64 -21.40
N THR A 739 -23.99 -3.39 -20.26
CA THR A 739 -23.92 -2.10 -19.54
C THR A 739 -23.03 -2.27 -18.31
N PRO A 740 -22.06 -1.37 -18.07
CA PRO A 740 -21.31 -1.37 -16.82
C PRO A 740 -22.27 -1.30 -15.63
N PRO A 741 -21.94 -1.97 -14.52
CA PRO A 741 -22.75 -1.85 -13.31
C PRO A 741 -22.72 -0.39 -12.81
N ASN A 742 -23.84 0.07 -12.26
CA ASN A 742 -23.92 1.34 -11.53
C ASN A 742 -23.92 1.01 -10.04
N PHE A 743 -22.99 1.57 -9.32
CA PHE A 743 -22.89 1.39 -7.88
C PHE A 743 -23.46 2.62 -7.15
N PRO A 744 -24.09 2.46 -5.98
CA PRO A 744 -24.50 3.60 -5.18
C PRO A 744 -23.29 4.41 -4.72
N PRO A 745 -23.47 5.66 -4.27
CA PRO A 745 -22.41 6.43 -3.62
C PRO A 745 -21.75 5.63 -2.50
N ASN A 746 -20.44 5.76 -2.32
CA ASN A 746 -19.75 5.10 -1.20
C ASN A 746 -20.27 5.62 0.15
N ARG A 747 -20.13 4.79 1.17
CA ARG A 747 -20.45 5.15 2.55
C ARG A 747 -19.50 6.25 3.02
N ILE A 748 -20.01 7.31 3.63
CA ILE A 748 -19.23 8.31 4.35
C ILE A 748 -18.70 7.65 5.63
N THR A 749 -17.40 7.69 5.85
CA THR A 749 -16.71 7.07 7.00
C THR A 749 -16.08 8.07 7.95
N ASP A 750 -16.02 9.34 7.55
CA ASP A 750 -15.36 10.45 8.25
C ASP A 750 -16.30 11.56 8.66
N LEU A 751 -17.62 11.32 8.73
CA LEU A 751 -18.58 12.30 9.23
C LEU A 751 -18.17 12.74 10.64
N SER A 752 -17.98 14.03 10.82
CA SER A 752 -17.63 14.66 12.08
C SER A 752 -18.64 15.75 12.45
N ALA A 753 -18.75 16.06 13.74
CA ALA A 753 -19.67 17.06 14.25
C ALA A 753 -18.99 17.92 15.32
N GLU A 754 -19.23 19.21 15.27
CA GLU A 754 -18.77 20.20 16.25
C GLU A 754 -19.93 21.09 16.66
N ILE A 755 -19.95 21.57 17.92
CA ILE A 755 -20.91 22.56 18.41
C ILE A 755 -20.16 23.85 18.72
N GLN A 756 -20.50 24.91 18.00
CA GLN A 756 -20.03 26.27 18.22
C GLN A 756 -21.20 27.09 18.75
N GLU A 757 -21.20 27.39 20.06
CA GLU A 757 -22.33 28.01 20.79
C GLU A 757 -23.60 27.15 20.68
N ASP A 758 -24.57 27.52 19.83
CA ASP A 758 -25.80 26.78 19.55
C ASP A 758 -25.89 26.31 18.08
N THR A 759 -24.82 26.50 17.32
CA THR A 759 -24.72 26.07 15.93
C THR A 759 -23.98 24.71 15.87
N VAL A 760 -24.56 23.76 15.16
CA VAL A 760 -23.91 22.49 14.81
C VAL A 760 -23.20 22.66 13.48
N LEU A 761 -21.93 22.30 13.42
CA LEU A 761 -21.14 22.19 12.20
C LEU A 761 -20.85 20.72 11.94
N LEU A 762 -21.28 20.21 10.79
CA LEU A 762 -20.93 18.90 10.29
C LEU A 762 -19.87 19.04 9.20
N SER A 763 -18.94 18.09 9.13
CA SER A 763 -17.94 18.01 8.07
C SER A 763 -17.73 16.55 7.65
N TRP A 764 -17.56 16.31 6.35
CA TRP A 764 -17.30 15.00 5.76
C TRP A 764 -16.58 15.13 4.44
N THR A 765 -16.00 14.04 3.95
CA THR A 765 -15.49 13.99 2.57
C THR A 765 -16.62 13.56 1.62
N ALA A 766 -16.81 14.32 0.55
CA ALA A 766 -17.85 14.10 -0.45
C ALA A 766 -17.70 12.72 -1.10
N PRO A 767 -18.73 11.87 -1.09
CA PRO A 767 -18.80 10.68 -1.92
C PRO A 767 -19.13 11.03 -3.37
N GLY A 768 -18.94 10.08 -4.29
CA GLY A 768 -19.27 10.26 -5.70
C GLY A 768 -20.74 9.99 -6.02
N GLU A 769 -21.06 10.05 -7.29
CA GLU A 769 -22.29 9.51 -7.88
C GLU A 769 -22.20 7.97 -7.92
N ASP A 770 -21.05 7.48 -8.40
CA ASP A 770 -20.73 6.07 -8.57
C ASP A 770 -19.51 5.76 -7.67
N LEU A 771 -19.78 5.30 -6.45
CA LEU A 771 -18.81 5.13 -5.37
C LEU A 771 -18.10 6.46 -5.04
N ASP A 772 -16.79 6.56 -5.30
CA ASP A 772 -15.98 7.76 -5.11
C ASP A 772 -15.66 8.49 -6.43
N GLN A 773 -16.52 8.33 -7.45
CA GLN A 773 -16.39 9.00 -8.74
C GLN A 773 -17.57 9.93 -9.01
N GLY A 774 -17.30 11.10 -9.56
CA GLY A 774 -18.33 12.10 -9.89
C GLY A 774 -18.84 12.86 -8.65
N THR A 775 -20.09 13.25 -8.66
CA THR A 775 -20.73 14.09 -7.62
C THR A 775 -22.07 13.49 -7.23
N ALA A 776 -22.28 13.26 -5.95
CA ALA A 776 -23.56 12.79 -5.43
C ALA A 776 -24.69 13.81 -5.75
N LYS A 777 -25.92 13.34 -5.93
CA LYS A 777 -27.08 14.19 -6.19
C LYS A 777 -27.51 15.00 -4.96
N SER A 778 -27.56 14.34 -3.80
CA SER A 778 -28.07 14.94 -2.56
C SER A 778 -27.62 14.18 -1.32
N TYR A 779 -27.80 14.82 -0.17
CA TYR A 779 -27.58 14.22 1.16
C TYR A 779 -28.88 14.22 1.97
N GLU A 780 -29.12 13.13 2.68
CA GLU A 780 -30.08 13.04 3.78
C GLU A 780 -29.29 12.92 5.09
N ILE A 781 -29.43 13.90 5.99
CA ILE A 781 -28.75 13.92 7.29
C ILE A 781 -29.79 13.83 8.39
N ARG A 782 -29.53 13.01 9.40
CA ARG A 782 -30.41 12.81 10.56
C ARG A 782 -29.62 12.90 11.85
N TRP A 783 -30.33 13.29 12.91
CA TRP A 783 -29.77 13.40 14.25
C TRP A 783 -30.66 12.75 15.31
N SER A 784 -30.07 12.40 16.47
CA SER A 784 -30.78 11.86 17.64
C SER A 784 -30.01 12.19 18.91
N PHE A 785 -30.71 12.15 20.07
CA PHE A 785 -30.07 12.13 21.39
C PHE A 785 -29.60 10.74 21.80
N ASP A 786 -30.06 9.71 21.11
CA ASP A 786 -29.79 8.32 21.38
C ASP A 786 -29.08 7.68 20.17
N LEU A 787 -27.88 7.15 20.41
CA LEU A 787 -27.05 6.46 19.42
C LEU A 787 -27.78 5.26 18.79
N ASP A 788 -28.43 4.46 19.65
CA ASP A 788 -29.08 3.22 19.22
C ASP A 788 -30.21 3.46 18.24
N MET A 789 -30.92 4.58 18.37
CA MET A 789 -31.95 4.95 17.41
C MET A 789 -31.43 5.07 15.97
N LEU A 790 -30.27 5.74 15.77
CA LEU A 790 -29.66 5.88 14.44
C LEU A 790 -28.97 4.59 13.98
N ARG A 791 -28.40 3.83 14.91
CA ARG A 791 -27.73 2.55 14.64
C ARG A 791 -28.71 1.47 14.20
N GLU A 792 -29.85 1.34 14.87
CA GLU A 792 -30.90 0.36 14.52
C GLU A 792 -31.59 0.70 13.20
N SER A 793 -31.91 1.96 12.98
CA SER A 793 -32.49 2.45 11.73
C SER A 793 -32.23 3.95 11.54
N PHE A 794 -31.56 4.27 10.45
CA PHE A 794 -31.32 5.66 10.05
C PHE A 794 -32.63 6.49 10.03
N SER A 795 -33.73 5.91 9.59
CA SER A 795 -35.05 6.57 9.50
C SER A 795 -35.66 6.99 10.83
N ASN A 796 -35.17 6.45 11.95
CA ASN A 796 -35.64 6.81 13.29
C ASN A 796 -35.16 8.22 13.72
N GLY A 797 -34.07 8.74 13.14
CA GLY A 797 -33.51 10.05 13.47
C GLY A 797 -34.35 11.22 12.96
N HIS A 798 -34.19 12.37 13.60
CA HIS A 798 -34.78 13.64 13.19
C HIS A 798 -34.07 14.20 11.95
N VAL A 799 -34.82 14.67 10.96
CA VAL A 799 -34.25 15.18 9.69
C VAL A 799 -33.58 16.53 9.91
N VAL A 800 -32.38 16.70 9.36
CA VAL A 800 -31.69 17.99 9.20
C VAL A 800 -32.07 18.57 7.83
N ASN A 801 -32.31 19.91 7.79
CA ASN A 801 -32.54 20.57 6.51
C ASN A 801 -31.25 20.71 5.70
N THR A 802 -31.14 19.97 4.63
CA THR A 802 -29.98 19.93 3.72
C THR A 802 -30.20 20.72 2.41
N ALA A 803 -31.29 21.49 2.28
CA ALA A 803 -31.64 22.22 1.05
C ALA A 803 -30.56 23.24 0.60
N ALA A 804 -29.72 23.69 1.50
CA ALA A 804 -28.61 24.60 1.23
C ALA A 804 -27.28 23.88 0.88
N VAL A 805 -27.21 22.56 1.01
CA VAL A 805 -26.02 21.78 0.71
C VAL A 805 -25.99 21.51 -0.79
N SER A 806 -24.94 21.94 -1.47
CA SER A 806 -24.67 21.61 -2.87
C SER A 806 -23.53 20.61 -2.92
N PRO A 807 -23.80 19.33 -3.24
CA PRO A 807 -22.76 18.32 -3.27
C PRO A 807 -21.61 18.71 -4.17
N GLN A 808 -20.39 18.43 -3.70
CA GLN A 808 -19.14 18.68 -4.42
C GLN A 808 -18.63 17.39 -5.07
N GLU A 809 -17.58 17.53 -5.89
CA GLU A 809 -16.91 16.39 -6.48
C GLU A 809 -16.30 15.48 -5.41
N ALA A 810 -16.37 14.18 -5.62
CA ALA A 810 -15.86 13.16 -4.71
C ALA A 810 -14.41 13.43 -4.27
N GLY A 811 -14.15 13.24 -2.97
CA GLY A 811 -12.87 13.54 -2.33
C GLY A 811 -12.73 14.99 -1.82
N SER A 812 -13.68 15.87 -2.12
CA SER A 812 -13.70 17.24 -1.59
C SER A 812 -14.24 17.26 -0.15
N VAL A 813 -13.71 18.14 0.69
CA VAL A 813 -14.24 18.34 2.04
C VAL A 813 -15.50 19.19 1.97
N GLU A 814 -16.60 18.68 2.53
CA GLU A 814 -17.88 19.38 2.64
C GLU A 814 -18.22 19.73 4.08
N GLN A 815 -18.94 20.81 4.24
CA GLN A 815 -19.39 21.30 5.54
C GLN A 815 -20.83 21.80 5.48
N HIS A 816 -21.58 21.55 6.56
CA HIS A 816 -22.93 22.05 6.73
C HIS A 816 -23.16 22.55 8.15
N SER A 817 -23.52 23.82 8.28
CA SER A 817 -23.81 24.44 9.57
C SER A 817 -25.31 24.75 9.71
N PHE A 818 -25.88 24.48 10.87
CA PHE A 818 -27.30 24.70 11.14
C PHE A 818 -27.57 24.84 12.65
N ASN A 819 -28.69 25.45 12.99
CA ASN A 819 -29.15 25.53 14.35
C ASN A 819 -30.29 24.55 14.57
N LEU A 820 -30.31 23.91 15.73
CA LEU A 820 -31.45 23.11 16.17
C LEU A 820 -32.62 24.05 16.60
N SER A 821 -33.83 23.49 16.60
CA SER A 821 -35.04 24.26 17.01
C SER A 821 -35.10 24.59 18.49
N PHE A 822 -34.11 24.16 19.28
CA PHE A 822 -33.98 24.38 20.71
C PHE A 822 -32.53 24.72 21.06
N PRO A 823 -32.26 25.44 22.16
CA PRO A 823 -30.92 25.72 22.64
C PRO A 823 -30.28 24.45 23.19
N ILE A 824 -29.03 24.21 22.79
CA ILE A 824 -28.26 23.03 23.23
C ILE A 824 -27.75 23.32 24.65
N GLN A 825 -28.20 22.54 25.62
CA GLN A 825 -27.77 22.68 27.02
C GLN A 825 -26.38 22.07 27.23
N ASN A 826 -25.66 22.59 28.25
CA ASN A 826 -24.36 21.98 28.65
C ASN A 826 -24.57 20.55 29.13
N GLY A 827 -23.72 19.65 28.68
CA GLY A 827 -23.80 18.21 28.92
C GLY A 827 -24.66 17.43 27.91
N THR A 828 -25.33 18.12 26.97
CA THR A 828 -26.08 17.43 25.90
C THR A 828 -25.13 16.79 24.91
N THR A 829 -25.36 15.51 24.64
CA THR A 829 -24.70 14.75 23.55
C THR A 829 -25.69 14.57 22.41
N LEU A 830 -25.23 14.80 21.18
CA LEU A 830 -25.97 14.63 19.93
C LEU A 830 -25.24 13.68 19.03
N PHE A 831 -26.01 12.89 18.30
CA PHE A 831 -25.51 11.94 17.30
C PHE A 831 -26.06 12.28 15.93
N PHE A 832 -25.23 12.18 14.90
CA PHE A 832 -25.56 12.49 13.52
C PHE A 832 -25.14 11.34 12.59
N ALA A 833 -25.96 11.10 11.59
CA ALA A 833 -25.66 10.17 10.51
C ALA A 833 -26.12 10.76 9.18
N ALA A 834 -25.49 10.33 8.09
CA ALA A 834 -25.76 10.79 6.73
C ALA A 834 -25.90 9.62 5.75
N GLN A 835 -26.68 9.84 4.71
CA GLN A 835 -26.74 9.03 3.49
C GLN A 835 -26.65 9.95 2.29
N SER A 836 -25.96 9.55 1.25
CA SER A 836 -25.92 10.20 -0.06
C SER A 836 -26.78 9.44 -1.06
N GLU A 837 -27.26 10.14 -2.09
CA GLU A 837 -28.10 9.59 -3.17
C GLU A 837 -27.49 9.98 -4.51
N ASP A 838 -27.50 9.07 -5.48
CA ASP A 838 -27.08 9.29 -6.87
C ASP A 838 -28.23 9.79 -7.78
N GLU A 839 -27.94 10.06 -9.06
CA GLU A 839 -28.94 10.49 -10.03
C GLU A 839 -29.99 9.42 -10.35
N GLN A 840 -29.68 8.13 -10.12
CA GLN A 840 -30.57 6.99 -10.28
C GLN A 840 -31.40 6.70 -9.03
N ASN A 841 -31.24 7.48 -7.96
CA ASN A 841 -31.88 7.37 -6.65
C ASN A 841 -31.43 6.13 -5.84
N PHE A 842 -30.23 5.62 -6.10
CA PHE A 842 -29.60 4.67 -5.19
C PHE A 842 -28.99 5.43 -4.01
N LYS A 843 -29.17 4.87 -2.81
CA LYS A 843 -28.64 5.46 -1.59
C LYS A 843 -27.41 4.71 -1.09
N SER A 844 -26.44 5.45 -0.58
CA SER A 844 -25.30 4.88 0.15
C SER A 844 -25.76 4.12 1.39
N ARG A 845 -24.87 3.27 1.92
CA ARG A 845 -25.01 2.80 3.31
C ARG A 845 -24.93 3.99 4.25
N THR A 846 -25.53 3.88 5.44
CA THR A 846 -25.45 4.93 6.48
C THR A 846 -24.00 5.17 6.88
N SER A 847 -23.62 6.44 7.04
CA SER A 847 -22.29 6.89 7.46
C SER A 847 -21.86 6.28 8.81
N ASN A 848 -20.63 6.50 9.22
CA ASN A 848 -20.30 6.46 10.64
C ASN A 848 -21.24 7.40 11.42
N ILE A 849 -21.48 7.13 12.70
CA ILE A 849 -22.29 7.99 13.55
C ILE A 849 -21.36 9.02 14.19
N ALA A 850 -21.46 10.28 13.74
CA ALA A 850 -20.74 11.37 14.33
C ALA A 850 -21.41 11.76 15.65
N ARG A 851 -20.58 11.94 16.67
CA ARG A 851 -21.07 12.40 17.97
C ARG A 851 -20.45 13.75 18.33
N VAL A 852 -21.23 14.55 19.06
CA VAL A 852 -20.72 15.78 19.63
C VAL A 852 -21.41 16.08 20.95
N SER A 853 -20.67 16.61 21.92
CA SER A 853 -21.21 17.00 23.22
C SER A 853 -20.96 18.48 23.47
N LYS A 854 -21.98 19.21 23.90
CA LYS A 854 -21.80 20.60 24.35
C LYS A 854 -21.20 20.61 25.75
N ILE A 855 -19.95 20.99 25.85
CA ILE A 855 -19.23 21.13 27.12
C ILE A 855 -18.83 22.61 27.23
N LEU A 856 -19.39 23.32 28.20
CA LEU A 856 -18.93 24.68 28.48
C LEU A 856 -17.67 24.59 29.36
N PRO A 857 -16.60 25.31 28.99
CA PRO A 857 -15.41 25.35 29.82
C PRO A 857 -15.79 25.86 31.23
N ALA A 858 -15.16 25.25 32.26
CA ALA A 858 -15.38 25.67 33.63
C ALA A 858 -15.16 27.20 33.75
N PRO A 859 -16.02 27.92 34.42
CA PRO A 859 -15.84 29.36 34.56
C PRO A 859 -14.47 29.63 35.17
N LYS A 860 -13.65 30.44 34.51
CA LYS A 860 -12.35 30.83 35.05
C LYS A 860 -12.55 31.36 36.46
N PRO A 861 -11.84 30.85 37.47
CA PRO A 861 -11.90 31.43 38.81
C PRO A 861 -11.60 32.93 38.68
N PRO A 862 -12.30 33.80 39.38
CA PRO A 862 -12.13 35.23 39.27
C PRO A 862 -10.65 35.57 39.48
N GLY A 863 -9.99 35.91 38.40
CA GLY A 863 -8.55 36.16 38.38
C GLY A 863 -8.25 37.34 39.27
N ILE A 864 -7.36 37.15 40.25
CA ILE A 864 -6.64 38.23 40.87
C ILE A 864 -5.99 39.01 39.73
N SER A 865 -6.54 40.20 39.46
CA SER A 865 -6.03 41.06 38.41
C SER A 865 -4.64 41.56 38.82
N ASN A 866 -3.60 40.81 38.45
CA ASN A 866 -2.29 41.39 38.29
C ASN A 866 -2.37 42.30 37.05
N PRO A 867 -1.97 43.57 37.12
CA PRO A 867 -1.87 44.41 35.92
C PRO A 867 -0.68 43.95 35.11
N GLY A 868 -0.77 42.79 34.51
CA GLY A 868 0.18 42.28 33.55
C GLY A 868 -0.05 42.99 32.23
N MET A 869 1.02 43.55 31.71
CA MET A 869 1.08 44.25 30.42
C MET A 869 0.49 43.35 29.33
N ASN A 870 -0.57 43.84 28.69
CA ASN A 870 -1.30 43.09 27.66
C ASN A 870 -0.33 42.72 26.51
N LEU A 871 -0.01 41.44 26.37
CA LEU A 871 0.98 40.92 25.40
C LEU A 871 0.67 41.41 23.98
N THR A 872 -0.59 41.53 23.63
CA THR A 872 -1.07 42.06 22.34
C THR A 872 -0.65 43.52 22.14
N VAL A 873 -0.78 44.36 23.22
CA VAL A 873 -0.33 45.75 23.16
C VAL A 873 1.18 45.84 23.09
N LEU A 874 1.90 44.96 23.77
CA LEU A 874 3.36 44.89 23.67
C LEU A 874 3.81 44.49 22.26
N VAL A 875 3.21 43.48 21.67
CA VAL A 875 3.54 43.02 20.29
C VAL A 875 3.20 44.10 19.27
N ILE A 876 2.03 44.75 19.37
CA ILE A 876 1.68 45.85 18.47
C ILE A 876 2.66 47.02 18.64
N SER A 877 3.05 47.37 19.85
CA SER A 877 4.02 48.44 20.12
C SER A 877 5.39 48.12 19.54
N VAL A 878 5.88 46.88 19.68
CA VAL A 878 7.15 46.41 19.07
C VAL A 878 7.07 46.44 17.55
N CYS A 879 5.97 45.97 16.94
CA CYS A 879 5.79 46.04 15.48
C CYS A 879 5.74 47.47 14.94
N VAL A 880 5.11 48.40 15.64
CA VAL A 880 5.05 49.83 15.25
C VAL A 880 6.43 50.47 15.34
N VAL A 881 7.18 50.20 16.41
CA VAL A 881 8.58 50.70 16.56
C VAL A 881 9.48 50.14 15.50
N THR A 882 9.41 48.81 15.19
CA THR A 882 10.22 48.22 14.14
C THR A 882 9.86 48.75 12.75
N MET A 883 8.61 48.96 12.43
CA MET A 883 8.20 49.61 11.17
C MET A 883 8.70 51.07 11.09
N ALA A 884 8.63 51.83 12.17
CA ALA A 884 9.13 53.19 12.20
C ALA A 884 10.65 53.23 11.98
N VAL A 885 11.43 52.32 12.63
CA VAL A 885 12.87 52.21 12.41
C VAL A 885 13.19 51.79 10.97
N CYS A 886 12.48 50.81 10.39
CA CYS A 886 12.66 50.45 9.00
C CYS A 886 12.37 51.58 8.03
N PHE A 887 11.31 52.40 8.33
CA PHE A 887 11.00 53.57 7.52
C PHE A 887 12.07 54.64 7.61
N ILE A 888 12.58 54.92 8.80
CA ILE A 888 13.68 55.89 9.00
C ILE A 888 14.96 55.43 8.24
N VAL A 889 15.28 54.11 8.32
CA VAL A 889 16.44 53.52 7.58
C VAL A 889 16.23 53.65 6.07
N ALA A 890 15.03 53.37 5.58
CA ALA A 890 14.68 53.49 4.17
C ALA A 890 14.77 54.95 3.67
N VAL A 891 14.30 55.91 4.45
CA VAL A 891 14.37 57.36 4.11
C VAL A 891 15.81 57.86 4.17
N THR A 892 16.58 57.45 5.15
CA THR A 892 18.02 57.83 5.24
C THR A 892 18.83 57.22 4.08
N THR A 893 18.62 55.97 3.76
CA THR A 893 19.32 55.35 2.61
C THR A 893 18.89 55.98 1.29
N TRP A 894 17.63 56.34 1.13
CA TRP A 894 17.14 57.08 -0.05
C TRP A 894 17.73 58.46 -0.13
N ALA A 895 17.82 59.20 0.98
CA ALA A 895 18.42 60.54 1.05
C ALA A 895 19.93 60.50 0.75
N VAL A 896 20.63 59.49 1.29
CA VAL A 896 22.10 59.28 1.00
C VAL A 896 22.31 58.93 -0.48
N LYS A 897 21.44 58.07 -1.04
CA LYS A 897 21.51 57.70 -2.45
C LYS A 897 21.23 58.92 -3.36
N ARG A 898 20.29 59.78 -2.99
CA ARG A 898 19.96 61.01 -3.70
C ARG A 898 21.09 62.02 -3.65
N ARG A 899 21.78 62.16 -2.49
CA ARG A 899 22.98 62.99 -2.37
C ARG A 899 24.13 62.49 -3.21
N LYS A 900 24.31 61.16 -3.32
CA LYS A 900 25.34 60.54 -4.16
C LYS A 900 25.11 60.85 -5.64
N ILE A 901 23.84 60.67 -6.11
CA ILE A 901 23.44 60.98 -7.48
C ILE A 901 23.59 62.47 -7.79
N SER A 902 23.33 63.37 -6.84
CA SER A 902 23.53 64.83 -6.99
C SER A 902 24.99 65.25 -6.97
N ALA A 903 25.87 64.46 -6.33
CA ALA A 903 27.31 64.69 -6.36
C ALA A 903 27.97 64.22 -7.67
N GLU A 904 27.47 63.09 -8.22
CA GLU A 904 27.96 62.58 -9.53
C GLU A 904 27.49 63.46 -10.70
N SER A 905 26.28 64.11 -10.61
CA SER A 905 25.84 65.09 -11.64
C SER A 905 26.57 66.42 -11.60
N LYS A 906 27.26 66.77 -10.49
CA LYS A 906 28.09 67.99 -10.40
C LYS A 906 29.54 67.78 -10.86
N VAL A 907 29.99 66.53 -10.97
CA VAL A 907 31.34 66.19 -11.49
C VAL A 907 31.28 66.03 -13.03
N ALA A 908 30.12 65.82 -13.63
CA ALA A 908 29.99 65.69 -15.08
C ALA A 908 29.80 67.03 -15.82
N LEU A 909 29.86 68.16 -15.15
CA LEU A 909 29.76 69.54 -15.73
C LEU A 909 31.05 70.35 -15.60
N THR A 910 32.16 69.72 -15.30
CA THR A 910 33.49 70.35 -15.31
C THR A 910 34.58 69.38 -15.79
N VAL A 911 34.46 68.99 -17.06
CA VAL A 911 35.58 68.59 -17.91
C VAL A 911 35.20 69.04 -19.34
#